data_16d3753527e8b529b788fabf7902d78b
#
_entry.id   16d3753527e8b529b788fabf7902d78b
#
_cell.length_a   1.000
_cell.length_b   1.000
_cell.length_c   1.000
_cell.angle_alpha   90.00
_cell.angle_beta   90.00
_cell.angle_gamma   90.00
#
_symmetry.space_group_name_H-M   'P 1'
#
loop_
_entity.id
_entity.type
_entity.pdbx_description
1 polymer ?
#
loop_
_entity_poly.entity_id
_entity_poly.type
_entity_poly.pdbx_seq_one_letter_code
_entity_poly.pdbx_strand_id
1 'polypeptide(L)'
;MKKSYRIIGALAAATIAAASLTLSGCNDAGEPNEEVSIDTEGQIYLSDNSLFSYTLNKNDGTATLVSYNGDAASVILNRIDGRYTISAIAEGAFAGNQNLTKIELGEDIRAIGEGAFYGCIKLETVVFRGKSKLQLIENNAFESCVKLKTFAIPASLKTIGAEAFLDCTSATIDFSEATGLTTIGEYAFSFCGTASASELTVTLPENLSNIGTGAFYGSTNIGAFNVSEHNPNYSAKDGILYNKSGDTLVLYPAALGIGEEFAVPEGVKTISGGAFAGAGITGITLPEGFTAIGGSAFYDAYALKSVSIPESIESIGSFAFLDCSALKEISIPDGTALGSYIFRACSALESVKLPADLTEIPDGLFDSCAKLATVDIPKGVTEIGQFAFNYCTSLTAIDVPKTVRTIKSYAFRNCASLKTIDVSTATTIGDFAFQYCAKLESADISGISEIPAYMFESAALLSDVKISDSITQIGNYAFFGCDHLASFSIPQSTTAIGDFAFGKCLGLNTITIPASVTTLGDGVFYSSGIASAVIEAQIQTLPASFFDSCKKLSSLTLPASLENIGMGAFAECVILKNIPFAAPIKHVGDGAFTGCRSLENIIVGTEDTVIGAGTFYGCDALTDIVIPEGITTIGASAFANCVYMESVSFPTTLKTIESGAFSACAKIARANLPEGLTVIGDAAFSACTKLTKIDIPQTVIFVGEGAFTGTQWLRSNKDDFLVVGDGVLIQYTGNATNIIIPSTVKRIPDFRFASLKTEPTSITIPESVEYIGKQAFVKLVSSTDSSGNATTSYKQRYIKIIGVKGSYAETYARYEYYTFEELK
;
A
#
# COMPACT_ATOMS: atom_id res chain seq x y z
N MET A 1 -10.99 14.80 9.06
CA MET A 1 -11.12 15.23 7.66
C MET A 1 -9.88 15.90 7.07
N LYS A 2 -9.06 16.68 7.80
CA LYS A 2 -7.77 17.22 7.28
C LYS A 2 -6.67 16.20 6.90
N LYS A 3 -6.87 14.90 7.13
CA LYS A 3 -5.86 13.84 6.82
C LYS A 3 -6.05 13.14 5.47
N SER A 4 -7.22 13.21 4.85
CA SER A 4 -7.50 12.47 3.61
C SER A 4 -6.97 13.14 2.34
N TYR A 5 -6.88 14.46 2.32
CA TYR A 5 -6.34 15.21 1.17
C TYR A 5 -4.80 15.23 1.09
N ARG A 6 -4.10 14.92 2.20
CA ARG A 6 -2.62 14.78 2.19
C ARG A 6 -2.10 13.55 1.43
N ILE A 7 -2.96 12.59 1.10
CA ILE A 7 -2.54 11.34 0.44
C ILE A 7 -2.51 11.49 -1.09
N ILE A 8 -3.36 12.35 -1.67
CA ILE A 8 -3.40 12.54 -3.14
C ILE A 8 -2.23 13.42 -3.60
N GLY A 9 -1.90 14.48 -2.87
CA GLY A 9 -0.72 15.31 -3.17
C GLY A 9 0.63 14.60 -2.96
N ALA A 10 0.70 13.66 -2.02
CA ALA A 10 1.93 12.90 -1.76
C ALA A 10 2.25 11.82 -2.81
N LEU A 11 1.22 11.30 -3.53
CA LEU A 11 1.45 10.35 -4.63
C LEU A 11 1.91 11.04 -5.92
N ALA A 12 1.49 12.27 -6.18
CA ALA A 12 1.98 13.04 -7.33
C ALA A 12 3.46 13.46 -7.16
N ALA A 13 3.87 13.83 -5.94
CA ALA A 13 5.27 14.17 -5.65
C ALA A 13 6.25 12.98 -5.73
N ALA A 14 5.77 11.74 -5.51
CA ALA A 14 6.60 10.54 -5.58
C ALA A 14 6.84 10.05 -7.03
N THR A 15 6.01 10.45 -8.00
CA THR A 15 6.14 10.08 -9.41
C THR A 15 7.02 11.05 -10.20
N ILE A 16 7.18 12.28 -9.76
CA ILE A 16 8.04 13.31 -10.41
C ILE A 16 9.52 13.09 -10.10
N ALA A 17 9.88 12.40 -9.01
CA ALA A 17 11.27 12.13 -8.64
C ALA A 17 11.95 10.99 -9.43
N ALA A 18 11.26 10.31 -10.35
CA ALA A 18 11.77 9.14 -11.08
C ALA A 18 12.02 9.36 -12.59
N ALA A 19 11.83 10.56 -13.12
CA ALA A 19 12.05 10.86 -14.53
C ALA A 19 13.15 11.91 -14.76
N SER A 20 14.32 11.72 -14.13
CA SER A 20 15.53 12.45 -14.54
C SER A 20 16.19 11.73 -15.72
N LEU A 21 15.77 12.06 -16.92
CA LEU A 21 16.51 11.74 -18.13
C LEU A 21 17.71 12.67 -18.22
N THR A 22 18.89 12.09 -18.06
CA THR A 22 20.18 12.71 -18.32
C THR A 22 20.28 13.15 -19.78
N LEU A 23 20.21 14.44 -20.06
CA LEU A 23 20.73 15.04 -21.27
C LEU A 23 22.08 15.68 -20.91
N SER A 24 23.15 15.00 -21.28
CA SER A 24 24.50 15.57 -21.25
C SER A 24 24.58 16.72 -22.22
N GLY A 25 24.64 17.94 -21.68
CA GLY A 25 24.92 19.15 -22.47
C GLY A 25 26.39 19.27 -22.82
N CYS A 26 26.67 19.67 -24.05
CA CYS A 26 27.99 19.96 -24.56
C CYS A 26 28.71 21.04 -23.74
N ASN A 27 29.86 20.69 -23.22
CA ASN A 27 30.87 21.64 -22.73
C ASN A 27 31.49 22.38 -23.95
N ASP A 28 31.28 23.68 -24.04
CA ASP A 28 32.22 24.56 -24.67
C ASP A 28 33.01 25.29 -23.61
N ALA A 29 34.29 24.98 -23.57
CA ALA A 29 35.24 25.58 -22.64
C ALA A 29 35.62 27.02 -23.08
N GLY A 30 35.63 27.93 -22.12
CA GLY A 30 36.33 29.20 -22.33
C GLY A 30 35.82 30.36 -21.49
N GLU A 31 36.53 30.58 -20.40
CA GLU A 31 36.91 31.79 -19.70
C GLU A 31 36.45 31.98 -18.23
N PRO A 32 37.16 32.71 -17.40
CA PRO A 32 37.32 32.43 -15.98
C PRO A 32 36.28 33.09 -15.07
N ASN A 33 36.14 32.45 -13.89
CA ASN A 33 35.40 32.86 -12.72
C ASN A 33 35.31 34.39 -12.49
N GLU A 34 34.07 34.93 -12.54
CA GLU A 34 33.73 36.16 -11.86
C GLU A 34 33.11 35.87 -10.51
N GLU A 35 33.59 36.52 -9.46
CA GLU A 35 33.20 36.34 -8.05
C GLU A 35 31.72 36.66 -7.82
N VAL A 36 31.06 35.81 -7.04
CA VAL A 36 29.73 36.03 -6.48
C VAL A 36 29.73 37.21 -5.55
N SER A 37 29.05 38.28 -5.86
CA SER A 37 28.81 39.37 -4.93
C SER A 37 27.49 39.15 -4.21
N ILE A 38 27.56 38.77 -2.93
CA ILE A 38 26.43 38.81 -2.00
C ILE A 38 26.42 40.23 -1.42
N ASP A 39 25.32 40.97 -1.57
CA ASP A 39 25.18 42.22 -0.89
C ASP A 39 24.93 42.04 0.63
N THR A 40 25.02 43.14 1.38
CA THR A 40 24.86 43.16 2.83
C THR A 40 23.46 42.79 3.32
N GLU A 41 22.49 42.53 2.43
CA GLU A 41 21.13 42.12 2.70
C GLU A 41 20.85 40.64 2.36
N GLY A 42 21.87 39.90 1.87
CA GLY A 42 21.75 38.48 1.53
C GLY A 42 21.00 38.20 0.20
N GLN A 43 20.97 39.20 -0.72
CA GLN A 43 20.36 39.06 -2.04
C GLN A 43 21.39 38.54 -3.05
N ILE A 44 21.03 37.51 -3.80
CA ILE A 44 21.83 36.91 -4.87
C ILE A 44 21.41 37.55 -6.19
N TYR A 45 22.37 38.26 -6.85
CA TYR A 45 22.23 38.65 -8.24
C TYR A 45 22.75 37.54 -9.15
N LEU A 46 21.99 37.22 -10.23
CA LEU A 46 22.27 36.11 -11.15
C LEU A 46 23.64 36.28 -11.85
N SER A 47 24.71 35.95 -11.19
CA SER A 47 26.04 35.77 -11.78
C SER A 47 26.64 34.38 -11.53
N ASP A 48 25.99 33.54 -10.70
CA ASP A 48 26.45 32.20 -10.38
C ASP A 48 25.66 31.11 -11.12
N ASN A 49 26.28 30.58 -12.16
CA ASN A 49 25.69 29.46 -12.99
C ASN A 49 25.56 28.13 -12.24
N SER A 50 26.05 28.00 -11.01
CA SER A 50 26.00 26.75 -10.25
C SER A 50 24.64 26.49 -9.57
N LEU A 51 23.88 27.55 -9.26
CA LEU A 51 22.61 27.48 -8.53
C LEU A 51 21.39 27.48 -9.43
N PHE A 52 21.52 27.92 -10.69
CA PHE A 52 20.45 28.05 -11.64
C PHE A 52 20.73 27.22 -12.90
N SER A 53 19.73 26.46 -13.33
CA SER A 53 19.70 25.86 -14.67
C SER A 53 18.76 26.63 -15.58
N TYR A 54 19.16 26.87 -16.82
CA TYR A 54 18.36 27.65 -17.76
C TYR A 54 18.56 27.17 -19.21
N THR A 55 17.57 27.40 -20.03
CA THR A 55 17.63 27.18 -21.48
C THR A 55 17.71 28.52 -22.20
N LEU A 56 18.72 28.68 -23.08
CA LEU A 56 18.91 29.92 -23.83
C LEU A 56 18.24 29.86 -25.19
N ASN A 57 17.53 30.93 -25.54
CA ASN A 57 17.13 31.22 -26.91
C ASN A 57 18.09 32.28 -27.49
N LYS A 58 19.11 31.83 -28.23
CA LYS A 58 20.13 32.69 -28.83
C LYS A 58 19.59 33.60 -29.96
N ASN A 59 18.42 33.27 -30.52
CA ASN A 59 17.84 34.00 -31.67
C ASN A 59 17.21 35.33 -31.24
N ASP A 60 16.67 35.41 -30.01
CA ASP A 60 15.96 36.58 -29.49
C ASP A 60 16.58 37.14 -28.19
N GLY A 61 17.66 36.53 -27.71
CA GLY A 61 18.35 36.98 -26.51
C GLY A 61 17.57 36.72 -25.21
N THR A 62 16.69 35.72 -25.18
CA THR A 62 15.89 35.31 -24.01
C THR A 62 16.37 34.03 -23.38
N ALA A 63 15.95 33.79 -22.13
CA ALA A 63 16.21 32.58 -21.39
C ALA A 63 14.95 32.11 -20.65
N THR A 64 14.83 30.79 -20.51
CA THR A 64 13.84 30.13 -19.61
C THR A 64 14.59 29.58 -18.42
N LEU A 65 14.23 29.99 -17.21
CA LEU A 65 14.78 29.41 -15.97
C LEU A 65 14.19 28.02 -15.77
N VAL A 66 15.03 27.00 -15.73
CA VAL A 66 14.60 25.59 -15.62
C VAL A 66 14.59 25.12 -14.16
N SER A 67 15.60 25.45 -13.36
CA SER A 67 15.61 25.09 -11.94
C SER A 67 16.47 26.03 -11.11
N TYR A 68 16.13 26.13 -9.82
CA TYR A 68 16.91 26.80 -8.79
C TYR A 68 17.26 25.83 -7.66
N ASN A 69 18.54 25.58 -7.43
CA ASN A 69 19.05 24.64 -6.43
C ASN A 69 19.65 25.34 -5.19
N GLY A 70 19.45 26.66 -5.07
CA GLY A 70 19.95 27.44 -3.95
C GLY A 70 19.02 27.51 -2.76
N ASP A 71 19.50 28.01 -1.65
CA ASP A 71 18.82 28.16 -0.37
C ASP A 71 18.64 29.64 0.07
N ALA A 72 18.83 30.59 -0.84
CA ALA A 72 18.67 31.99 -0.54
C ALA A 72 17.25 32.37 -0.16
N ALA A 73 17.09 33.19 0.87
CA ALA A 73 15.79 33.67 1.32
C ALA A 73 15.15 34.69 0.33
N SER A 74 15.96 35.36 -0.47
CA SER A 74 15.50 36.33 -1.48
C SER A 74 16.20 36.09 -2.82
N VAL A 75 15.44 36.07 -3.91
CA VAL A 75 15.92 35.83 -5.28
C VAL A 75 15.38 36.92 -6.20
N ILE A 76 16.23 37.43 -7.10
CA ILE A 76 15.86 38.41 -8.13
C ILE A 76 16.07 37.77 -9.50
N LEU A 77 15.01 37.62 -10.28
CA LEU A 77 15.03 37.09 -11.64
C LEU A 77 14.87 38.21 -12.67
N ASN A 78 15.96 38.61 -13.32
CA ASN A 78 15.94 39.67 -14.34
C ASN A 78 16.73 39.27 -15.60
N ARG A 79 18.05 39.13 -15.49
CA ARG A 79 18.96 38.80 -16.60
C ARG A 79 19.98 37.77 -16.16
N ILE A 80 20.41 36.94 -17.10
CA ILE A 80 21.52 36.00 -16.95
C ILE A 80 22.76 36.62 -17.63
N ASP A 81 23.87 36.73 -16.92
CA ASP A 81 25.17 37.28 -17.38
C ASP A 81 25.04 38.66 -18.04
N GLY A 82 24.01 39.44 -17.66
CA GLY A 82 23.76 40.75 -18.24
C GLY A 82 23.33 40.72 -19.73
N ARG A 83 23.34 39.55 -20.36
CA ARG A 83 23.09 39.38 -21.82
C ARG A 83 21.68 38.81 -22.14
N TYR A 84 21.25 37.81 -21.42
CA TYR A 84 19.98 37.13 -21.70
C TYR A 84 18.91 37.57 -20.71
N THR A 85 17.77 37.96 -21.23
CA THR A 85 16.60 38.34 -20.42
C THR A 85 15.79 37.12 -20.05
N ILE A 86 15.47 36.92 -18.78
CA ILE A 86 14.58 35.81 -18.36
C ILE A 86 13.17 36.13 -18.82
N SER A 87 12.65 35.32 -19.74
CA SER A 87 11.31 35.49 -20.32
C SER A 87 10.29 34.49 -19.79
N ALA A 88 10.71 33.39 -19.16
CA ALA A 88 9.85 32.40 -18.55
C ALA A 88 10.52 31.67 -17.38
N ILE A 89 9.71 31.19 -16.47
CA ILE A 89 10.08 30.25 -15.41
C ILE A 89 9.44 28.90 -15.77
N ALA A 90 10.24 27.86 -15.87
CA ALA A 90 9.77 26.54 -16.28
C ALA A 90 9.00 25.83 -15.15
N GLU A 91 8.40 24.70 -15.51
CA GLU A 91 7.74 23.77 -14.59
C GLU A 91 8.66 23.42 -13.42
N GLY A 92 8.13 23.50 -12.20
CA GLY A 92 8.79 23.07 -10.97
C GLY A 92 10.07 23.85 -10.61
N ALA A 93 10.41 24.96 -11.24
CA ALA A 93 11.72 25.61 -11.13
C ALA A 93 12.18 25.93 -9.68
N PHE A 94 11.27 26.23 -8.77
CA PHE A 94 11.48 26.45 -7.32
C PHE A 94 10.71 25.48 -6.45
N ALA A 95 10.11 24.44 -7.03
CA ALA A 95 9.21 23.54 -6.29
C ALA A 95 9.84 23.00 -5.01
N GLY A 96 9.11 23.10 -3.89
CA GLY A 96 9.54 22.61 -2.59
C GLY A 96 10.65 23.41 -1.91
N ASN A 97 11.03 24.60 -2.40
CA ASN A 97 12.07 25.42 -1.77
C ASN A 97 11.61 25.88 -0.38
N GLN A 98 12.32 25.42 0.65
CA GLN A 98 11.98 25.65 2.05
C GLN A 98 12.58 26.93 2.64
N ASN A 99 13.35 27.70 1.88
CA ASN A 99 14.06 28.86 2.37
C ASN A 99 13.61 30.17 1.72
N LEU A 100 13.09 30.11 0.49
CA LEU A 100 12.65 31.27 -0.26
C LEU A 100 11.51 32.00 0.46
N THR A 101 11.73 33.25 0.84
CA THR A 101 10.74 34.15 1.47
C THR A 101 10.29 35.26 0.53
N LYS A 102 11.14 35.65 -0.42
CA LYS A 102 10.85 36.71 -1.37
C LYS A 102 11.40 36.40 -2.74
N ILE A 103 10.60 36.70 -3.78
CA ILE A 103 11.07 36.68 -5.17
C ILE A 103 10.71 37.95 -5.89
N GLU A 104 11.66 38.48 -6.66
CA GLU A 104 11.45 39.62 -7.54
C GLU A 104 11.53 39.18 -8.99
N LEU A 105 10.48 39.43 -9.74
CA LEU A 105 10.33 39.00 -11.14
C LEU A 105 10.60 40.19 -12.06
N GLY A 106 11.51 40.01 -13.02
CA GLY A 106 11.85 41.01 -14.04
C GLY A 106 10.65 41.32 -14.95
N GLU A 107 10.65 42.51 -15.56
CA GLU A 107 9.54 42.99 -16.40
C GLU A 107 9.27 42.10 -17.62
N ASP A 108 10.29 41.38 -18.13
CA ASP A 108 10.22 40.60 -19.36
C ASP A 108 9.69 39.19 -19.20
N ILE A 109 9.46 38.72 -17.96
CA ILE A 109 8.88 37.40 -17.70
C ILE A 109 7.44 37.38 -18.21
N ARG A 110 7.12 36.42 -19.11
CA ARG A 110 5.83 36.28 -19.77
C ARG A 110 5.02 35.10 -19.26
N ALA A 111 5.69 34.07 -18.70
CA ALA A 111 5.05 32.87 -18.19
C ALA A 111 5.72 32.38 -16.90
N ILE A 112 4.89 31.90 -15.98
CA ILE A 112 5.29 31.13 -14.80
C ILE A 112 4.71 29.74 -15.01
N GLY A 113 5.58 28.74 -15.13
CA GLY A 113 5.24 27.37 -15.49
C GLY A 113 4.52 26.60 -14.39
N GLU A 114 4.03 25.43 -14.77
CA GLU A 114 3.29 24.52 -13.88
C GLU A 114 4.11 24.20 -12.61
N GLY A 115 3.50 24.33 -11.44
CA GLY A 115 4.15 24.05 -10.16
C GLY A 115 5.43 24.83 -9.89
N ALA A 116 5.72 25.92 -10.61
CA ALA A 116 7.02 26.60 -10.54
C ALA A 116 7.44 26.97 -9.11
N PHE A 117 6.52 27.31 -8.22
CA PHE A 117 6.72 27.61 -6.79
C PHE A 117 5.91 26.68 -5.90
N TYR A 118 5.50 25.52 -6.40
CA TYR A 118 4.76 24.52 -5.63
C TYR A 118 5.41 24.23 -4.28
N GLY A 119 4.67 24.34 -3.19
CA GLY A 119 5.18 24.02 -1.85
C GLY A 119 6.27 24.92 -1.31
N CYS A 120 6.45 26.14 -1.85
CA CYS A 120 7.33 27.16 -1.27
C CYS A 120 6.71 27.74 0.01
N ILE A 121 6.68 26.95 1.07
CA ILE A 121 5.90 27.22 2.31
C ILE A 121 6.34 28.46 3.07
N LYS A 122 7.54 29.03 2.79
CA LYS A 122 8.03 30.27 3.39
C LYS A 122 7.89 31.47 2.48
N LEU A 123 7.50 31.32 1.23
CA LEU A 123 7.34 32.43 0.29
C LEU A 123 6.26 33.39 0.77
N GLU A 124 6.67 34.61 1.11
CA GLU A 124 5.79 35.65 1.62
C GLU A 124 5.48 36.72 0.59
N THR A 125 6.41 36.99 -0.34
CA THR A 125 6.33 38.14 -1.22
C THR A 125 6.79 37.82 -2.63
N VAL A 126 5.96 38.15 -3.61
CA VAL A 126 6.27 38.15 -5.04
C VAL A 126 6.19 39.61 -5.53
N VAL A 127 7.27 40.11 -6.09
CA VAL A 127 7.34 41.50 -6.57
C VAL A 127 7.60 41.53 -8.06
N PHE A 128 6.80 42.29 -8.80
CA PHE A 128 7.03 42.56 -10.22
C PHE A 128 7.81 43.88 -10.40
N ARG A 129 8.94 43.79 -11.11
CA ARG A 129 9.77 44.95 -11.42
C ARG A 129 9.28 45.64 -12.71
N GLY A 130 9.20 46.97 -12.72
CA GLY A 130 8.83 47.75 -13.87
C GLY A 130 7.37 47.51 -14.35
N LYS A 131 7.13 47.56 -15.65
CA LYS A 131 5.87 47.19 -16.27
C LYS A 131 5.91 45.70 -16.66
N SER A 132 5.42 44.84 -15.76
CA SER A 132 5.34 43.39 -16.00
C SER A 132 4.70 43.07 -17.37
N LYS A 133 5.30 42.12 -18.10
CA LYS A 133 4.78 41.52 -19.34
C LYS A 133 4.22 40.12 -19.10
N LEU A 134 4.00 39.70 -17.84
CA LEU A 134 3.47 38.40 -17.49
C LEU A 134 2.08 38.21 -18.10
N GLN A 135 1.89 37.13 -18.87
CA GLN A 135 0.64 36.80 -19.56
C GLN A 135 0.00 35.54 -19.01
N LEU A 136 0.79 34.62 -18.46
CA LEU A 136 0.35 33.30 -18.05
C LEU A 136 0.95 32.90 -16.71
N ILE A 137 0.12 32.48 -15.80
CA ILE A 137 0.46 31.65 -14.62
C ILE A 137 -0.17 30.29 -14.87
N GLU A 138 0.64 29.25 -15.00
CA GLU A 138 0.17 27.89 -15.29
C GLU A 138 -0.40 27.19 -14.07
N ASN A 139 -0.81 25.92 -14.24
CA ASN A 139 -1.46 25.16 -13.19
C ASN A 139 -0.52 24.99 -11.97
N ASN A 140 -1.06 24.96 -10.76
CA ASN A 140 -0.35 24.70 -9.51
C ASN A 140 0.83 25.64 -9.22
N ALA A 141 1.01 26.71 -10.01
CA ALA A 141 2.26 27.54 -10.00
C ALA A 141 2.66 28.03 -8.63
N PHE A 142 1.76 28.38 -7.72
CA PHE A 142 1.98 28.81 -6.33
C PHE A 142 1.23 27.94 -5.32
N GLU A 143 0.78 26.73 -5.71
CA GLU A 143 0.07 25.84 -4.81
C GLU A 143 0.86 25.61 -3.52
N SER A 144 0.14 25.64 -2.39
CA SER A 144 0.71 25.45 -1.04
C SER A 144 1.78 26.49 -0.65
N CYS A 145 1.77 27.68 -1.24
CA CYS A 145 2.52 28.83 -0.73
C CYS A 145 1.81 29.46 0.48
N VAL A 146 1.72 28.71 1.57
CA VAL A 146 0.86 29.03 2.75
C VAL A 146 1.16 30.37 3.45
N LYS A 147 2.36 30.94 3.27
CA LYS A 147 2.74 32.23 3.83
C LYS A 147 2.68 33.39 2.84
N LEU A 148 2.30 33.13 1.60
CA LEU A 148 2.14 34.17 0.61
C LEU A 148 1.14 35.22 1.13
N LYS A 149 1.53 36.48 1.08
CA LYS A 149 0.70 37.60 1.56
C LYS A 149 -0.12 38.18 0.42
N THR A 150 0.04 39.45 0.12
CA THR A 150 -0.64 40.07 -1.01
C THR A 150 0.05 39.72 -2.33
N PHE A 151 -0.72 39.18 -3.28
CA PHE A 151 -0.30 38.97 -4.65
C PHE A 151 -1.08 39.91 -5.57
N ALA A 152 -0.40 40.95 -6.08
CA ALA A 152 -0.98 41.90 -7.02
C ALA A 152 -0.96 41.31 -8.44
N ILE A 153 -2.09 41.15 -9.07
CA ILE A 153 -2.19 40.63 -10.44
C ILE A 153 -1.80 41.73 -11.42
N PRO A 154 -0.71 41.56 -12.22
CA PRO A 154 -0.29 42.63 -13.13
C PRO A 154 -1.27 42.82 -14.32
N ALA A 155 -1.34 44.04 -14.86
CA ALA A 155 -2.23 44.43 -15.95
C ALA A 155 -2.06 43.60 -17.24
N SER A 156 -0.86 43.00 -17.44
CA SER A 156 -0.55 42.20 -18.63
C SER A 156 -1.06 40.75 -18.55
N LEU A 157 -1.39 40.25 -17.34
CA LEU A 157 -1.77 38.85 -17.12
C LEU A 157 -3.12 38.59 -17.81
N LYS A 158 -3.17 37.47 -18.55
CA LYS A 158 -4.37 37.04 -19.27
C LYS A 158 -5.01 35.80 -18.66
N THR A 159 -4.17 34.88 -18.17
CA THR A 159 -4.66 33.56 -17.70
C THR A 159 -4.00 33.17 -16.40
N ILE A 160 -4.80 32.72 -15.46
CA ILE A 160 -4.40 32.02 -14.25
C ILE A 160 -4.89 30.58 -14.43
N GLY A 161 -3.98 29.61 -14.33
CA GLY A 161 -4.22 28.18 -14.50
C GLY A 161 -5.02 27.56 -13.37
N ALA A 162 -5.37 26.30 -13.52
CA ALA A 162 -6.04 25.53 -12.48
C ALA A 162 -5.14 25.39 -11.23
N GLU A 163 -5.75 25.48 -10.05
CA GLU A 163 -5.05 25.29 -8.76
C GLU A 163 -3.83 26.22 -8.54
N ALA A 164 -3.70 27.28 -9.34
CA ALA A 164 -2.50 28.13 -9.38
C ALA A 164 -2.12 28.72 -8.01
N PHE A 165 -3.08 29.01 -7.13
CA PHE A 165 -2.90 29.51 -5.76
C PHE A 165 -3.62 28.64 -4.72
N LEU A 166 -3.86 27.37 -5.04
CA LEU A 166 -4.51 26.43 -4.11
C LEU A 166 -3.74 26.39 -2.79
N ASP A 167 -4.47 26.43 -1.66
CA ASP A 167 -3.94 26.39 -0.31
C ASP A 167 -2.95 27.54 0.05
N CYS A 168 -3.07 28.69 -0.62
CA CYS A 168 -2.38 29.92 -0.23
C CYS A 168 -3.10 30.59 0.95
N THR A 169 -3.14 29.95 2.10
CA THR A 169 -4.03 30.28 3.23
C THR A 169 -3.87 31.70 3.79
N SER A 170 -2.72 32.33 3.61
CA SER A 170 -2.46 33.73 4.04
C SER A 170 -2.64 34.74 2.90
N ALA A 171 -2.91 34.30 1.65
CA ALA A 171 -2.87 35.15 0.49
C ALA A 171 -4.12 36.04 0.37
N THR A 172 -3.89 37.32 0.08
CA THR A 172 -4.93 38.23 -0.46
C THR A 172 -4.57 38.53 -1.91
N ILE A 173 -5.47 38.16 -2.83
CA ILE A 173 -5.27 38.42 -4.25
C ILE A 173 -5.82 39.80 -4.60
N ASP A 174 -4.95 40.63 -5.14
CA ASP A 174 -5.32 41.97 -5.55
C ASP A 174 -5.51 42.05 -7.06
N PHE A 175 -6.74 42.26 -7.48
CA PHE A 175 -7.16 42.39 -8.88
C PHE A 175 -7.22 43.83 -9.37
N SER A 176 -6.86 44.82 -8.55
CA SER A 176 -7.04 46.25 -8.85
C SER A 176 -6.39 46.69 -10.18
N GLU A 177 -5.24 46.11 -10.53
CA GLU A 177 -4.51 46.37 -11.78
C GLU A 177 -4.74 45.32 -12.87
N ALA A 178 -5.54 44.27 -12.62
CA ALA A 178 -5.68 43.08 -13.44
C ALA A 178 -6.47 43.32 -14.77
N THR A 179 -6.28 44.43 -15.47
CA THR A 179 -7.10 44.86 -16.63
C THR A 179 -6.99 43.92 -17.83
N GLY A 180 -5.93 43.10 -17.91
CA GLY A 180 -5.73 42.12 -19.02
C GLY A 180 -6.33 40.74 -18.74
N LEU A 181 -6.75 40.44 -17.50
CA LEU A 181 -7.15 39.10 -17.08
C LEU A 181 -8.49 38.69 -17.70
N THR A 182 -8.46 37.56 -18.43
CA THR A 182 -9.65 37.02 -19.12
C THR A 182 -10.09 35.68 -18.54
N THR A 183 -9.15 34.91 -17.90
CA THR A 183 -9.43 33.54 -17.47
C THR A 183 -8.85 33.27 -16.08
N ILE A 184 -9.67 32.71 -15.21
CA ILE A 184 -9.33 32.11 -13.92
C ILE A 184 -9.66 30.61 -14.03
N GLY A 185 -8.69 29.74 -13.76
CA GLY A 185 -8.80 28.29 -13.86
C GLY A 185 -9.62 27.66 -12.73
N GLU A 186 -9.85 26.37 -12.85
CA GLU A 186 -10.53 25.58 -11.83
C GLU A 186 -9.71 25.58 -10.51
N TYR A 187 -10.39 25.72 -9.38
CA TYR A 187 -9.78 25.78 -8.04
C TYR A 187 -8.60 26.77 -7.88
N ALA A 188 -8.46 27.74 -8.78
CA ALA A 188 -7.29 28.62 -8.86
C ALA A 188 -6.97 29.36 -7.55
N PHE A 189 -7.95 29.74 -6.77
CA PHE A 189 -7.83 30.42 -5.47
C PHE A 189 -8.50 29.63 -4.33
N SER A 190 -8.61 28.35 -4.48
CA SER A 190 -9.21 27.48 -3.46
C SER A 190 -8.40 27.55 -2.16
N PHE A 191 -9.07 27.68 -1.02
CA PHE A 191 -8.48 27.88 0.32
C PHE A 191 -7.56 29.10 0.45
N CYS A 192 -7.66 30.10 -0.43
CA CYS A 192 -6.93 31.36 -0.29
C CYS A 192 -7.50 32.21 0.85
N GLY A 193 -6.60 32.88 1.60
CA GLY A 193 -6.93 33.88 2.61
C GLY A 193 -7.63 33.37 3.86
N THR A 194 -7.78 32.07 4.03
CA THR A 194 -8.52 31.43 5.15
C THR A 194 -7.92 31.72 6.54
N ALA A 195 -6.67 32.18 6.59
CA ALA A 195 -6.01 32.61 7.84
C ALA A 195 -6.46 34.02 8.29
N SER A 196 -7.17 34.79 7.45
CA SER A 196 -7.71 36.11 7.80
C SER A 196 -9.08 35.99 8.44
N ALA A 197 -9.27 36.71 9.56
CA ALA A 197 -10.60 36.81 10.23
C ALA A 197 -11.50 37.93 9.66
N SER A 198 -11.01 38.66 8.67
CA SER A 198 -11.75 39.80 8.08
C SER A 198 -12.46 39.36 6.80
N GLU A 199 -13.73 39.72 6.71
CA GLU A 199 -14.47 39.57 5.45
C GLU A 199 -13.81 40.36 4.32
N LEU A 200 -13.69 39.70 3.16
CA LEU A 200 -13.10 40.26 1.96
C LEU A 200 -14.15 40.45 0.87
N THR A 201 -14.12 41.61 0.23
CA THR A 201 -14.83 41.82 -1.04
C THR A 201 -13.85 41.62 -2.18
N VAL A 202 -14.11 40.65 -3.05
CA VAL A 202 -13.31 40.39 -4.26
C VAL A 202 -13.90 41.16 -5.42
N THR A 203 -13.14 42.16 -5.93
CA THR A 203 -13.55 42.90 -7.14
C THR A 203 -12.87 42.29 -8.36
N LEU A 204 -13.68 41.66 -9.22
CA LEU A 204 -13.22 40.98 -10.43
C LEU A 204 -12.97 41.97 -11.58
N PRO A 205 -11.97 41.74 -12.44
CA PRO A 205 -11.60 42.67 -13.51
C PRO A 205 -12.63 42.75 -14.65
N GLU A 206 -12.63 43.90 -15.34
CA GLU A 206 -13.57 44.21 -16.41
C GLU A 206 -13.56 43.23 -17.59
N ASN A 207 -12.38 42.72 -17.96
CA ASN A 207 -12.21 41.83 -19.10
C ASN A 207 -12.35 40.33 -18.81
N LEU A 208 -12.65 39.95 -17.54
CA LEU A 208 -12.81 38.57 -17.16
C LEU A 208 -14.00 37.93 -17.91
N SER A 209 -13.72 36.81 -18.58
CA SER A 209 -14.72 36.10 -19.40
C SER A 209 -14.91 34.62 -19.00
N ASN A 210 -13.97 34.06 -18.23
CA ASN A 210 -14.05 32.68 -17.77
C ASN A 210 -13.60 32.50 -16.33
N ILE A 211 -14.43 31.84 -15.53
CA ILE A 211 -14.16 31.45 -14.16
C ILE A 211 -14.40 29.96 -14.06
N GLY A 212 -13.36 29.21 -13.72
CA GLY A 212 -13.40 27.75 -13.58
C GLY A 212 -14.18 27.29 -12.37
N THR A 213 -14.61 26.04 -12.40
CA THR A 213 -15.34 25.39 -11.31
C THR A 213 -14.54 25.46 -10.01
N GLY A 214 -15.19 25.84 -8.91
CA GLY A 214 -14.56 25.91 -7.60
C GLY A 214 -13.41 26.93 -7.48
N ALA A 215 -13.30 27.91 -8.40
CA ALA A 215 -12.18 28.87 -8.44
C ALA A 215 -11.87 29.53 -7.08
N PHE A 216 -12.86 29.71 -6.21
CA PHE A 216 -12.74 30.30 -4.85
C PHE A 216 -13.23 29.34 -3.76
N TYR A 217 -13.26 28.02 -4.04
CA TYR A 217 -13.72 27.02 -3.07
C TYR A 217 -12.92 27.09 -1.76
N GLY A 218 -13.62 26.99 -0.63
CA GLY A 218 -12.98 26.97 0.69
C GLY A 218 -12.35 28.30 1.12
N SER A 219 -12.47 29.36 0.32
CA SER A 219 -12.04 30.71 0.69
C SER A 219 -13.10 31.35 1.60
N THR A 220 -13.19 30.88 2.84
CA THR A 220 -14.26 31.15 3.81
C THR A 220 -14.31 32.59 4.33
N ASN A 221 -13.38 33.44 3.94
CA ASN A 221 -13.34 34.87 4.27
C ASN A 221 -13.96 35.76 3.20
N ILE A 222 -14.41 35.21 2.04
CA ILE A 222 -15.06 36.01 1.00
C ILE A 222 -16.51 36.26 1.39
N GLY A 223 -16.84 37.52 1.70
CA GLY A 223 -18.18 37.97 2.04
C GLY A 223 -18.94 38.52 0.84
N ALA A 224 -18.25 39.01 -0.19
CA ALA A 224 -18.89 39.54 -1.40
C ALA A 224 -17.98 39.45 -2.62
N PHE A 225 -18.61 39.24 -3.77
CA PHE A 225 -18.02 39.50 -5.09
C PHE A 225 -18.54 40.82 -5.66
N ASN A 226 -17.67 41.54 -6.34
CA ASN A 226 -17.99 42.73 -7.12
C ASN A 226 -17.37 42.62 -8.51
N VAL A 227 -17.94 43.29 -9.50
CA VAL A 227 -17.44 43.32 -10.86
C VAL A 227 -17.78 44.65 -11.53
N SER A 228 -16.93 45.14 -12.41
CA SER A 228 -17.19 46.36 -13.18
C SER A 228 -18.51 46.23 -13.95
N GLU A 229 -19.33 47.30 -13.91
CA GLU A 229 -20.57 47.37 -14.74
C GLU A 229 -20.27 47.30 -16.25
N HIS A 230 -19.02 47.57 -16.67
CA HIS A 230 -18.56 47.43 -18.05
C HIS A 230 -18.16 46.01 -18.41
N ASN A 231 -18.06 45.10 -17.47
CA ASN A 231 -17.77 43.69 -17.78
C ASN A 231 -18.89 43.14 -18.69
N PRO A 232 -18.55 42.57 -19.89
CA PRO A 232 -19.58 42.11 -20.82
C PRO A 232 -20.16 40.72 -20.44
N ASN A 233 -19.52 39.98 -19.52
CA ASN A 233 -19.85 38.58 -19.25
C ASN A 233 -20.53 38.38 -17.88
N TYR A 234 -20.22 39.24 -16.90
CA TYR A 234 -20.67 39.08 -15.52
C TYR A 234 -21.33 40.32 -14.96
N SER A 235 -22.15 40.11 -13.95
CA SER A 235 -22.75 41.15 -13.12
C SER A 235 -22.75 40.71 -11.65
N ALA A 236 -22.70 41.67 -10.71
CA ALA A 236 -22.81 41.35 -9.29
C ALA A 236 -24.05 42.03 -8.71
N LYS A 237 -24.77 41.29 -7.84
CA LYS A 237 -25.92 41.79 -7.09
C LYS A 237 -25.91 41.20 -5.69
N ASP A 238 -26.04 42.07 -4.69
CA ASP A 238 -26.05 41.69 -3.28
C ASP A 238 -24.81 40.84 -2.86
N GLY A 239 -23.63 41.10 -3.49
CA GLY A 239 -22.40 40.38 -3.27
C GLY A 239 -22.29 39.05 -4.03
N ILE A 240 -23.29 38.62 -4.76
CA ILE A 240 -23.36 37.37 -5.52
C ILE A 240 -23.06 37.64 -6.97
N LEU A 241 -22.23 36.80 -7.59
CA LEU A 241 -21.85 36.91 -9.00
C LEU A 241 -22.82 36.14 -9.90
N TYR A 242 -23.33 36.81 -10.93
CA TYR A 242 -24.15 36.24 -11.99
C TYR A 242 -23.50 36.42 -13.36
N ASN A 243 -23.92 35.63 -14.33
CA ASN A 243 -23.63 35.99 -15.73
C ASN A 243 -24.32 37.34 -16.11
N LYS A 244 -23.97 37.90 -17.24
CA LYS A 244 -24.47 39.24 -17.66
C LYS A 244 -25.98 39.31 -17.85
N SER A 245 -26.61 38.19 -18.29
CA SER A 245 -28.07 38.10 -18.45
C SER A 245 -28.80 37.96 -17.10
N GLY A 246 -28.10 37.55 -16.04
CA GLY A 246 -28.67 37.33 -14.72
C GLY A 246 -29.43 36.01 -14.57
N ASP A 247 -29.38 35.13 -15.59
CA ASP A 247 -30.07 33.86 -15.56
C ASP A 247 -29.22 32.70 -15.06
N THR A 248 -27.92 32.94 -14.79
CA THR A 248 -27.00 31.98 -14.18
C THR A 248 -26.32 32.54 -12.94
N LEU A 249 -26.46 31.89 -11.80
CA LEU A 249 -25.68 32.19 -10.60
C LEU A 249 -24.29 31.53 -10.74
N VAL A 250 -23.24 32.37 -10.80
CA VAL A 250 -21.88 31.92 -11.10
C VAL A 250 -21.07 31.64 -9.83
N LEU A 251 -21.08 32.54 -8.85
CA LEU A 251 -20.40 32.36 -7.55
C LEU A 251 -21.21 32.93 -6.41
N TYR A 252 -21.34 32.17 -5.34
CA TYR A 252 -21.88 32.57 -4.07
C TYR A 252 -20.76 32.68 -3.03
N PRO A 253 -20.61 33.83 -2.33
CA PRO A 253 -19.53 34.01 -1.36
C PRO A 253 -19.64 33.07 -0.18
N ALA A 254 -18.58 32.38 0.22
CA ALA A 254 -18.63 31.36 1.25
C ALA A 254 -18.97 31.93 2.66
N ALA A 255 -18.65 33.20 2.93
CA ALA A 255 -18.98 33.86 4.19
C ALA A 255 -20.39 34.47 4.21
N LEU A 256 -21.09 34.56 3.08
CA LEU A 256 -22.41 35.14 3.01
C LEU A 256 -23.48 34.19 3.57
N GLY A 257 -24.43 34.71 4.38
CA GLY A 257 -25.57 33.94 4.86
C GLY A 257 -25.25 32.69 5.68
N ILE A 258 -24.13 32.66 6.38
CA ILE A 258 -23.76 31.51 7.24
C ILE A 258 -24.85 31.25 8.28
N GLY A 259 -25.40 30.02 8.25
CA GLY A 259 -26.46 29.59 9.15
C GLY A 259 -27.87 30.01 8.71
N GLU A 260 -28.04 30.65 7.57
CA GLU A 260 -29.30 31.12 7.02
C GLU A 260 -29.77 30.25 5.84
N GLU A 261 -31.02 30.40 5.44
CA GLU A 261 -31.57 29.85 4.21
C GLU A 261 -31.43 30.87 3.06
N PHE A 262 -31.18 30.40 1.85
CA PHE A 262 -31.06 31.25 0.67
C PHE A 262 -32.14 30.93 -0.37
N ALA A 263 -32.88 31.95 -0.77
CA ALA A 263 -33.79 31.82 -1.92
C ALA A 263 -33.11 32.37 -3.20
N VAL A 264 -32.92 31.52 -4.17
CA VAL A 264 -32.38 31.91 -5.48
C VAL A 264 -33.38 32.86 -6.16
N PRO A 265 -32.92 34.04 -6.64
CA PRO A 265 -33.84 35.04 -7.22
C PRO A 265 -34.61 34.51 -8.44
N GLU A 266 -35.86 34.99 -8.56
CA GLU A 266 -36.67 34.74 -9.74
C GLU A 266 -35.96 35.16 -11.03
N GLY A 267 -36.07 34.30 -12.09
CA GLY A 267 -35.40 34.48 -13.35
C GLY A 267 -34.03 33.83 -13.46
N VAL A 268 -33.43 33.37 -12.35
CA VAL A 268 -32.24 32.53 -12.40
C VAL A 268 -32.67 31.13 -12.84
N LYS A 269 -32.03 30.60 -13.88
CA LYS A 269 -32.32 29.27 -14.45
C LYS A 269 -31.30 28.24 -14.13
N THR A 270 -30.06 28.66 -13.84
CA THR A 270 -28.96 27.72 -13.60
C THR A 270 -28.03 28.18 -12.48
N ILE A 271 -27.43 27.22 -11.81
CA ILE A 271 -26.28 27.38 -10.89
C ILE A 271 -25.05 26.78 -11.56
N SER A 272 -23.98 27.58 -11.67
CA SER A 272 -22.71 27.13 -12.26
C SER A 272 -22.02 26.06 -11.40
N GLY A 273 -21.08 25.32 -12.01
CA GLY A 273 -20.24 24.37 -11.30
C GLY A 273 -19.45 25.05 -10.16
N GLY A 274 -19.51 24.46 -8.96
CA GLY A 274 -18.80 24.94 -7.77
C GLY A 274 -19.35 26.25 -7.18
N ALA A 275 -20.50 26.75 -7.61
CA ALA A 275 -21.00 28.08 -7.22
C ALA A 275 -21.20 28.27 -5.72
N PHE A 276 -21.69 27.27 -4.99
CA PHE A 276 -21.90 27.25 -3.54
C PHE A 276 -20.87 26.35 -2.81
N ALA A 277 -19.77 26.04 -3.45
CA ALA A 277 -18.79 25.13 -2.84
C ALA A 277 -18.23 25.73 -1.54
N GLY A 278 -18.40 24.98 -0.44
CA GLY A 278 -18.01 25.42 0.91
C GLY A 278 -18.92 26.45 1.57
N ALA A 279 -20.08 26.78 0.96
CA ALA A 279 -21.02 27.75 1.52
C ALA A 279 -21.66 27.27 2.82
N GLY A 280 -21.79 28.18 3.79
CA GLY A 280 -22.35 27.89 5.13
C GLY A 280 -23.87 28.00 5.25
N ILE A 281 -24.62 28.04 4.10
CA ILE A 281 -26.10 28.14 4.11
C ILE A 281 -26.72 26.83 4.64
N THR A 282 -27.86 26.93 5.28
CA THR A 282 -28.58 25.78 5.87
C THR A 282 -29.68 25.22 4.98
N GLY A 283 -30.18 26.01 4.01
CA GLY A 283 -31.21 25.59 3.07
C GLY A 283 -31.14 26.43 1.79
N ILE A 284 -31.64 25.86 0.69
CA ILE A 284 -31.76 26.59 -0.57
C ILE A 284 -33.11 26.29 -1.22
N THR A 285 -33.77 27.36 -1.75
CA THR A 285 -35.00 27.27 -2.51
C THR A 285 -34.71 27.75 -3.93
N LEU A 286 -34.99 26.91 -4.91
CA LEU A 286 -34.84 27.21 -6.35
C LEU A 286 -36.16 27.69 -6.93
N PRO A 287 -36.17 28.73 -7.78
CA PRO A 287 -37.39 29.29 -8.33
C PRO A 287 -38.03 28.40 -9.39
N GLU A 288 -39.32 28.62 -9.69
CA GLU A 288 -39.99 28.03 -10.84
C GLU A 288 -39.29 28.40 -12.14
N GLY A 289 -39.17 27.45 -13.08
CA GLY A 289 -38.41 27.63 -14.33
C GLY A 289 -36.90 27.48 -14.19
N PHE A 290 -36.40 27.01 -13.01
CA PHE A 290 -35.01 26.66 -12.83
C PHE A 290 -34.73 25.31 -13.52
N THR A 291 -33.62 25.19 -14.29
CA THR A 291 -33.40 24.05 -15.19
C THR A 291 -32.14 23.22 -14.82
N ALA A 292 -31.07 23.80 -14.26
CA ALA A 292 -29.84 23.04 -14.08
C ALA A 292 -29.01 23.41 -12.84
N ILE A 293 -28.55 22.39 -12.11
CA ILE A 293 -27.50 22.47 -11.09
C ILE A 293 -26.19 21.95 -11.69
N GLY A 294 -25.16 22.80 -11.71
CA GLY A 294 -23.83 22.46 -12.26
C GLY A 294 -23.09 21.41 -11.43
N GLY A 295 -22.06 20.84 -12.02
CA GLY A 295 -21.21 19.87 -11.31
C GLY A 295 -20.54 20.50 -10.08
N SER A 296 -20.41 19.76 -8.97
CA SER A 296 -19.84 20.24 -7.69
C SER A 296 -20.50 21.53 -7.14
N ALA A 297 -21.70 21.90 -7.59
CA ALA A 297 -22.32 23.19 -7.28
C ALA A 297 -22.39 23.46 -5.76
N PHE A 298 -22.67 22.45 -4.93
CA PHE A 298 -22.75 22.51 -3.49
C PHE A 298 -21.68 21.64 -2.80
N TYR A 299 -20.55 21.43 -3.49
CA TYR A 299 -19.46 20.63 -2.90
C TYR A 299 -19.05 21.17 -1.54
N ASP A 300 -19.02 20.28 -0.51
CA ASP A 300 -18.70 20.64 0.88
C ASP A 300 -19.57 21.78 1.46
N ALA A 301 -20.83 21.92 1.00
CA ALA A 301 -21.80 22.75 1.68
C ALA A 301 -22.28 22.05 2.96
N TYR A 302 -21.37 21.94 3.92
CA TYR A 302 -21.46 21.09 5.12
C TYR A 302 -22.65 21.41 6.04
N ALA A 303 -23.20 22.64 5.96
CA ALA A 303 -24.34 23.08 6.78
C ALA A 303 -25.70 22.89 6.08
N LEU A 304 -25.71 22.54 4.78
CA LEU A 304 -26.92 22.43 3.96
C LEU A 304 -27.79 21.25 4.41
N LYS A 305 -29.00 21.55 4.90
CA LYS A 305 -29.93 20.55 5.45
C LYS A 305 -31.07 20.23 4.51
N SER A 306 -31.46 21.19 3.66
CA SER A 306 -32.61 21.05 2.75
C SER A 306 -32.36 21.75 1.43
N VAL A 307 -32.89 21.16 0.36
CA VAL A 307 -32.89 21.70 -0.99
C VAL A 307 -34.29 21.54 -1.57
N SER A 308 -34.94 22.67 -1.94
CA SER A 308 -36.22 22.65 -2.66
C SER A 308 -35.95 22.73 -4.15
N ILE A 309 -36.19 21.63 -4.87
CA ILE A 309 -36.00 21.52 -6.33
C ILE A 309 -37.36 21.62 -7.02
N PRO A 310 -37.52 22.54 -7.99
CA PRO A 310 -38.77 22.69 -8.75
C PRO A 310 -38.93 21.59 -9.82
N GLU A 311 -40.17 21.35 -10.26
CA GLU A 311 -40.50 20.37 -11.31
C GLU A 311 -39.87 20.70 -12.68
N SER A 312 -39.37 21.93 -12.85
CA SER A 312 -38.73 22.39 -14.09
C SER A 312 -37.27 21.98 -14.24
N ILE A 313 -36.69 21.29 -13.23
CA ILE A 313 -35.30 20.86 -13.29
C ILE A 313 -35.07 19.83 -14.42
N GLU A 314 -34.06 20.06 -15.24
CA GLU A 314 -33.66 19.15 -16.33
C GLU A 314 -32.43 18.34 -16.00
N SER A 315 -31.49 18.90 -15.18
CA SER A 315 -30.24 18.21 -14.89
C SER A 315 -29.61 18.59 -13.54
N ILE A 316 -28.94 17.59 -12.91
CA ILE A 316 -28.06 17.76 -11.74
C ILE A 316 -26.70 17.17 -12.13
N GLY A 317 -25.66 18.01 -12.14
CA GLY A 317 -24.31 17.64 -12.57
C GLY A 317 -23.59 16.71 -11.57
N SER A 318 -22.52 16.09 -12.04
CA SER A 318 -21.72 15.20 -11.21
C SER A 318 -21.16 15.91 -9.97
N PHE A 319 -21.11 15.21 -8.82
CA PHE A 319 -20.61 15.73 -7.54
C PHE A 319 -21.41 16.92 -6.99
N ALA A 320 -22.62 17.22 -7.49
CA ALA A 320 -23.34 18.44 -7.18
C ALA A 320 -23.52 18.69 -5.67
N PHE A 321 -23.76 17.66 -4.87
CA PHE A 321 -23.91 17.70 -3.42
C PHE A 321 -22.84 16.87 -2.69
N LEU A 322 -21.67 16.68 -3.32
CA LEU A 322 -20.56 15.95 -2.68
C LEU A 322 -20.23 16.57 -1.32
N ASP A 323 -20.16 15.72 -0.26
CA ASP A 323 -19.85 16.10 1.13
C ASP A 323 -20.82 17.14 1.76
N CYS A 324 -22.08 17.17 1.30
CA CYS A 324 -23.15 17.89 1.99
C CYS A 324 -23.56 17.11 3.26
N SER A 325 -22.69 17.13 4.25
CA SER A 325 -22.76 16.22 5.42
C SER A 325 -23.94 16.46 6.37
N ALA A 326 -24.66 17.59 6.25
CA ALA A 326 -25.88 17.89 6.99
C ALA A 326 -27.18 17.58 6.23
N LEU A 327 -27.12 17.26 4.92
CA LEU A 327 -28.31 17.02 4.09
C LEU A 327 -28.98 15.72 4.51
N LYS A 328 -30.27 15.81 4.89
CA LYS A 328 -31.03 14.68 5.42
C LYS A 328 -31.95 14.01 4.42
N GLU A 329 -32.59 14.82 3.58
CA GLU A 329 -33.52 14.33 2.60
C GLU A 329 -33.49 15.23 1.35
N ILE A 330 -33.83 14.65 0.21
CA ILE A 330 -33.98 15.36 -1.05
C ILE A 330 -34.98 14.64 -1.94
N SER A 331 -35.78 15.40 -2.66
CA SER A 331 -36.71 14.88 -3.71
C SER A 331 -36.28 15.43 -5.05
N ILE A 332 -36.05 14.51 -6.00
CA ILE A 332 -35.69 14.85 -7.37
C ILE A 332 -36.88 14.56 -8.28
N PRO A 333 -37.35 15.57 -9.03
CA PRO A 333 -38.48 15.41 -9.97
C PRO A 333 -38.19 14.44 -11.13
N ASP A 334 -39.24 13.91 -11.72
CA ASP A 334 -39.17 13.06 -12.92
C ASP A 334 -38.60 13.84 -14.09
N GLY A 335 -37.88 13.17 -15.01
CA GLY A 335 -37.25 13.80 -16.16
C GLY A 335 -35.87 14.43 -15.90
N THR A 336 -35.41 14.42 -14.64
CA THR A 336 -34.11 14.99 -14.27
C THR A 336 -32.97 14.06 -14.66
N ALA A 337 -32.05 14.53 -15.51
CA ALA A 337 -30.80 13.82 -15.80
C ALA A 337 -29.82 13.93 -14.63
N LEU A 338 -29.28 12.80 -14.17
CA LEU A 338 -28.39 12.70 -13.02
C LEU A 338 -26.95 12.41 -13.44
N GLY A 339 -26.01 13.20 -12.94
CA GLY A 339 -24.57 12.93 -13.04
C GLY A 339 -24.10 11.89 -12.02
N SER A 340 -22.81 11.57 -12.05
CA SER A 340 -22.20 10.62 -11.12
C SER A 340 -21.83 11.28 -9.79
N TYR A 341 -21.80 10.48 -8.68
CA TYR A 341 -21.34 10.88 -7.36
C TYR A 341 -22.08 12.07 -6.74
N ILE A 342 -23.34 12.30 -7.12
CA ILE A 342 -24.11 13.51 -6.71
C ILE A 342 -24.14 13.63 -5.20
N PHE A 343 -24.48 12.57 -4.45
CA PHE A 343 -24.61 12.58 -2.99
C PHE A 343 -23.46 11.90 -2.26
N ARG A 344 -22.33 11.73 -2.93
CA ARG A 344 -21.18 11.12 -2.27
C ARG A 344 -20.86 11.84 -0.96
N ALA A 345 -20.61 11.07 0.11
CA ALA A 345 -20.29 11.55 1.45
C ALA A 345 -21.37 12.44 2.12
N CYS A 346 -22.63 12.42 1.62
CA CYS A 346 -23.76 12.98 2.35
C CYS A 346 -24.09 12.10 3.56
N SER A 347 -23.26 12.20 4.60
CA SER A 347 -23.27 11.25 5.74
C SER A 347 -24.54 11.32 6.61
N ALA A 348 -25.31 12.41 6.55
CA ALA A 348 -26.57 12.56 7.25
C ALA A 348 -27.80 12.17 6.41
N LEU A 349 -27.62 11.79 5.13
CA LEU A 349 -28.72 11.52 4.20
C LEU A 349 -29.46 10.25 4.63
N GLU A 350 -30.75 10.40 4.96
CA GLU A 350 -31.63 9.35 5.48
C GLU A 350 -32.58 8.83 4.41
N SER A 351 -33.07 9.71 3.51
CA SER A 351 -33.99 9.38 2.45
C SER A 351 -33.79 10.20 1.17
N VAL A 352 -34.02 9.58 0.02
CA VAL A 352 -34.02 10.22 -1.30
C VAL A 352 -35.18 9.72 -2.13
N LYS A 353 -35.95 10.63 -2.72
CA LYS A 353 -36.90 10.30 -3.77
C LYS A 353 -36.19 10.48 -5.12
N LEU A 354 -36.02 9.40 -5.84
CA LEU A 354 -35.43 9.37 -7.18
C LEU A 354 -36.49 9.63 -8.28
N PRO A 355 -36.10 10.15 -9.48
CA PRO A 355 -36.97 10.24 -10.64
C PRO A 355 -37.54 8.87 -11.01
N ALA A 356 -38.88 8.76 -11.22
CA ALA A 356 -39.51 7.47 -11.50
C ALA A 356 -39.16 6.89 -12.89
N ASP A 357 -38.69 7.73 -13.80
CA ASP A 357 -38.26 7.38 -15.17
C ASP A 357 -36.76 7.06 -15.31
N LEU A 358 -36.01 7.00 -14.19
CA LEU A 358 -34.58 6.70 -14.18
C LEU A 358 -34.34 5.29 -14.75
N THR A 359 -33.37 5.18 -15.67
CA THR A 359 -33.01 3.91 -16.33
C THR A 359 -31.72 3.29 -15.81
N GLU A 360 -30.91 4.05 -15.07
CA GLU A 360 -29.69 3.58 -14.38
C GLU A 360 -29.52 4.32 -13.07
N ILE A 361 -28.93 3.66 -12.07
CA ILE A 361 -28.39 4.32 -10.88
C ILE A 361 -26.96 4.75 -11.23
N PRO A 362 -26.65 6.06 -11.27
CA PRO A 362 -25.33 6.53 -11.66
C PRO A 362 -24.20 6.03 -10.76
N ASP A 363 -22.98 6.02 -11.29
CA ASP A 363 -21.79 5.67 -10.53
C ASP A 363 -21.67 6.57 -9.29
N GLY A 364 -21.45 5.93 -8.13
CA GLY A 364 -21.23 6.58 -6.84
C GLY A 364 -22.37 7.45 -6.32
N LEU A 365 -23.59 7.30 -6.83
CA LEU A 365 -24.71 8.20 -6.50
C LEU A 365 -24.86 8.40 -4.98
N PHE A 366 -24.72 7.32 -4.18
CA PHE A 366 -24.83 7.31 -2.72
C PHE A 366 -23.55 6.85 -2.02
N ASP A 367 -22.39 6.95 -2.70
CA ASP A 367 -21.13 6.54 -2.09
C ASP A 367 -20.93 7.24 -0.76
N SER A 368 -20.72 6.47 0.32
CA SER A 368 -20.50 6.96 1.69
C SER A 368 -21.71 7.71 2.34
N CYS A 369 -22.93 7.43 1.88
CA CYS A 369 -24.16 7.88 2.55
C CYS A 369 -24.45 6.98 3.75
N ALA A 370 -23.70 7.17 4.83
CA ALA A 370 -23.67 6.24 5.98
C ALA A 370 -25.01 6.07 6.72
N LYS A 371 -25.90 7.07 6.69
CA LYS A 371 -27.21 7.00 7.34
C LYS A 371 -28.36 6.57 6.43
N LEU A 372 -28.11 6.38 5.13
CA LEU A 372 -29.12 5.95 4.17
C LEU A 372 -29.60 4.53 4.52
N ALA A 373 -30.83 4.43 5.01
CA ALA A 373 -31.38 3.17 5.53
C ALA A 373 -32.17 2.39 4.48
N THR A 374 -32.83 3.09 3.57
CA THR A 374 -33.66 2.52 2.48
C THR A 374 -33.63 3.46 1.27
N VAL A 375 -33.74 2.90 0.07
CA VAL A 375 -33.91 3.64 -1.18
C VAL A 375 -34.87 2.85 -2.07
N ASP A 376 -35.86 3.55 -2.63
CA ASP A 376 -36.75 2.99 -3.64
C ASP A 376 -36.09 3.13 -5.01
N ILE A 377 -35.58 2.04 -5.58
CA ILE A 377 -35.01 2.03 -6.92
C ILE A 377 -36.15 2.02 -7.95
N PRO A 378 -36.17 2.97 -8.90
CA PRO A 378 -37.21 3.03 -9.94
C PRO A 378 -37.28 1.75 -10.78
N LYS A 379 -38.52 1.30 -11.12
CA LYS A 379 -38.77 0.04 -11.84
C LYS A 379 -38.18 -0.03 -13.24
N GLY A 380 -37.80 1.12 -13.83
CA GLY A 380 -37.15 1.23 -15.13
C GLY A 380 -35.65 0.94 -15.12
N VAL A 381 -35.05 0.88 -13.95
CA VAL A 381 -33.60 0.76 -13.81
C VAL A 381 -33.11 -0.60 -14.34
N THR A 382 -32.11 -0.55 -15.23
CA THR A 382 -31.47 -1.73 -15.84
C THR A 382 -30.04 -1.95 -15.38
N GLU A 383 -29.40 -0.89 -14.83
CA GLU A 383 -28.02 -0.91 -14.39
C GLU A 383 -27.85 -0.20 -13.04
N ILE A 384 -27.06 -0.78 -12.13
CA ILE A 384 -26.58 -0.15 -10.89
C ILE A 384 -25.10 0.14 -11.05
N GLY A 385 -24.74 1.43 -10.98
CA GLY A 385 -23.42 1.94 -11.25
C GLY A 385 -22.35 1.52 -10.25
N GLN A 386 -21.09 1.75 -10.63
CA GLN A 386 -19.94 1.46 -9.79
C GLN A 386 -19.98 2.33 -8.52
N PHE A 387 -19.73 1.75 -7.34
CA PHE A 387 -19.81 2.43 -6.04
C PHE A 387 -21.18 3.03 -5.68
N ALA A 388 -22.25 2.69 -6.39
CA ALA A 388 -23.54 3.37 -6.25
C ALA A 388 -24.06 3.45 -4.80
N PHE A 389 -23.86 2.40 -4.00
CA PHE A 389 -24.22 2.29 -2.56
C PHE A 389 -23.03 1.93 -1.68
N ASN A 390 -21.80 2.16 -2.17
CA ASN A 390 -20.59 1.85 -1.41
C ASN A 390 -20.59 2.61 -0.07
N TYR A 391 -20.25 1.93 1.03
CA TYR A 391 -20.30 2.49 2.40
C TYR A 391 -21.66 3.04 2.87
N CYS A 392 -22.79 2.58 2.29
CA CYS A 392 -24.12 2.81 2.86
C CYS A 392 -24.33 1.90 4.08
N THR A 393 -23.64 2.18 5.17
CA THR A 393 -23.53 1.28 6.33
C THR A 393 -24.82 1.06 7.10
N SER A 394 -25.81 1.97 6.97
CA SER A 394 -27.14 1.83 7.55
C SER A 394 -28.17 1.15 6.65
N LEU A 395 -27.84 0.86 5.38
CA LEU A 395 -28.74 0.22 4.43
C LEU A 395 -29.09 -1.19 4.91
N THR A 396 -30.35 -1.38 5.34
CA THR A 396 -30.80 -2.64 5.93
C THR A 396 -31.49 -3.57 4.95
N ALA A 397 -32.12 -2.99 3.95
CA ALA A 397 -32.81 -3.70 2.85
C ALA A 397 -32.84 -2.82 1.60
N ILE A 398 -32.84 -3.43 0.46
CA ILE A 398 -33.01 -2.78 -0.84
C ILE A 398 -33.79 -3.73 -1.77
N ASP A 399 -34.84 -3.20 -2.40
CA ASP A 399 -35.56 -3.94 -3.43
C ASP A 399 -34.95 -3.61 -4.82
N VAL A 400 -34.22 -4.57 -5.37
CA VAL A 400 -33.60 -4.43 -6.68
C VAL A 400 -34.63 -4.83 -7.76
N PRO A 401 -35.01 -3.89 -8.67
CA PRO A 401 -36.00 -4.17 -9.69
C PRO A 401 -35.63 -5.35 -10.60
N LYS A 402 -36.62 -6.15 -11.00
CA LYS A 402 -36.40 -7.31 -11.89
C LYS A 402 -35.95 -6.90 -13.32
N THR A 403 -35.87 -5.64 -13.63
CA THR A 403 -35.31 -5.08 -14.86
C THR A 403 -33.77 -4.97 -14.82
N VAL A 404 -33.16 -4.96 -13.63
CA VAL A 404 -31.71 -4.85 -13.50
C VAL A 404 -31.01 -6.08 -14.12
N ARG A 405 -30.01 -5.79 -14.98
CA ARG A 405 -29.17 -6.78 -15.65
C ARG A 405 -27.70 -6.64 -15.28
N THR A 406 -27.28 -5.43 -14.96
CA THR A 406 -25.89 -5.12 -14.65
C THR A 406 -25.78 -4.49 -13.26
N ILE A 407 -24.89 -5.04 -12.43
CA ILE A 407 -24.43 -4.43 -11.18
C ILE A 407 -22.93 -4.28 -11.29
N LYS A 408 -22.43 -3.05 -11.28
CA LYS A 408 -21.00 -2.78 -11.45
C LYS A 408 -20.20 -3.07 -10.18
N SER A 409 -18.87 -3.04 -10.30
CA SER A 409 -17.95 -3.33 -9.20
C SER A 409 -18.16 -2.37 -8.01
N TYR A 410 -18.01 -2.89 -6.80
CA TYR A 410 -18.17 -2.15 -5.54
C TYR A 410 -19.58 -1.58 -5.27
N ALA A 411 -20.61 -1.95 -6.05
CA ALA A 411 -21.89 -1.27 -5.99
C ALA A 411 -22.54 -1.26 -4.58
N PHE A 412 -22.44 -2.34 -3.81
CA PHE A 412 -22.93 -2.47 -2.44
C PHE A 412 -21.82 -2.78 -1.44
N ARG A 413 -20.56 -2.46 -1.78
CA ARG A 413 -19.43 -2.71 -0.88
C ARG A 413 -19.66 -2.01 0.46
N ASN A 414 -19.40 -2.73 1.56
CA ASN A 414 -19.53 -2.21 2.92
C ASN A 414 -20.94 -1.70 3.29
N CYS A 415 -21.99 -2.26 2.69
CA CYS A 415 -23.37 -2.15 3.18
C CYS A 415 -23.51 -3.04 4.43
N ALA A 416 -22.85 -2.65 5.52
CA ALA A 416 -22.63 -3.52 6.68
C ALA A 416 -23.91 -3.92 7.43
N SER A 417 -25.03 -3.25 7.20
CA SER A 417 -26.34 -3.56 7.79
C SER A 417 -27.27 -4.32 6.85
N LEU A 418 -26.91 -4.52 5.58
CA LEU A 418 -27.72 -5.21 4.59
C LEU A 418 -27.89 -6.68 4.99
N LYS A 419 -29.14 -7.15 5.07
CA LYS A 419 -29.44 -8.52 5.53
C LYS A 419 -29.69 -9.50 4.39
N THR A 420 -30.38 -9.07 3.37
CA THR A 420 -30.74 -9.92 2.24
C THR A 420 -30.60 -9.16 0.94
N ILE A 421 -30.28 -9.89 -0.15
CA ILE A 421 -30.25 -9.33 -1.49
C ILE A 421 -30.79 -10.31 -2.51
N ASP A 422 -31.69 -9.87 -3.36
CA ASP A 422 -32.18 -10.63 -4.53
C ASP A 422 -31.78 -9.91 -5.82
N VAL A 423 -30.79 -10.46 -6.49
CA VAL A 423 -30.29 -9.98 -7.78
C VAL A 423 -30.34 -11.09 -8.84
N SER A 424 -31.32 -11.98 -8.69
CA SER A 424 -31.51 -13.18 -9.53
C SER A 424 -31.73 -12.87 -11.01
N THR A 425 -32.05 -11.63 -11.36
CA THR A 425 -32.23 -11.20 -12.77
C THR A 425 -30.98 -10.53 -13.35
N ALA A 426 -30.00 -10.19 -12.54
CA ALA A 426 -28.72 -9.65 -13.02
C ALA A 426 -27.94 -10.75 -13.75
N THR A 427 -27.46 -10.43 -14.94
CA THR A 427 -26.62 -11.32 -15.76
C THR A 427 -25.14 -11.01 -15.61
N THR A 428 -24.84 -9.83 -15.10
CA THR A 428 -23.47 -9.35 -14.85
C THR A 428 -23.40 -8.69 -13.48
N ILE A 429 -22.48 -9.16 -12.65
CA ILE A 429 -22.15 -8.54 -11.35
C ILE A 429 -20.63 -8.33 -11.35
N GLY A 430 -20.19 -7.16 -10.93
CA GLY A 430 -18.77 -6.82 -10.89
C GLY A 430 -18.08 -7.28 -9.60
N ASP A 431 -16.75 -7.24 -9.62
CA ASP A 431 -15.91 -7.58 -8.45
C ASP A 431 -16.24 -6.70 -7.23
N PHE A 432 -16.08 -7.27 -6.02
CA PHE A 432 -16.31 -6.58 -4.76
C PHE A 432 -17.75 -6.10 -4.52
N ALA A 433 -18.73 -6.58 -5.29
CA ALA A 433 -20.08 -6.00 -5.29
C ALA A 433 -20.73 -6.00 -3.91
N PHE A 434 -20.56 -7.04 -3.08
CA PHE A 434 -21.10 -7.19 -1.73
C PHE A 434 -20.00 -7.43 -0.67
N GLN A 435 -18.76 -7.01 -0.96
CA GLN A 435 -17.64 -7.10 -0.03
C GLN A 435 -17.95 -6.34 1.26
N TYR A 436 -17.61 -6.91 2.43
CA TYR A 436 -17.84 -6.34 3.77
C TYR A 436 -19.31 -6.10 4.13
N CYS A 437 -20.25 -6.76 3.48
CA CYS A 437 -21.65 -6.79 3.90
C CYS A 437 -21.82 -7.72 5.12
N ALA A 438 -21.29 -7.29 6.28
CA ALA A 438 -21.11 -8.16 7.45
C ALA A 438 -22.37 -8.78 8.02
N LYS A 439 -23.56 -8.17 7.80
CA LYS A 439 -24.86 -8.68 8.25
C LYS A 439 -25.66 -9.36 7.14
N LEU A 440 -25.08 -9.57 5.95
CA LEU A 440 -25.75 -10.27 4.86
C LEU A 440 -25.92 -11.74 5.24
N GLU A 441 -27.18 -12.18 5.36
CA GLU A 441 -27.58 -13.54 5.75
C GLU A 441 -27.91 -14.42 4.52
N SER A 442 -28.53 -13.80 3.49
CA SER A 442 -28.89 -14.50 2.25
C SER A 442 -28.70 -13.66 1.00
N ALA A 443 -28.31 -14.33 -0.10
CA ALA A 443 -28.15 -13.71 -1.41
C ALA A 443 -28.70 -14.63 -2.51
N ASP A 444 -29.52 -14.09 -3.43
CA ASP A 444 -29.94 -14.79 -4.65
C ASP A 444 -29.22 -14.20 -5.86
N ILE A 445 -28.22 -14.92 -6.38
CA ILE A 445 -27.38 -14.56 -7.53
C ILE A 445 -27.55 -15.54 -8.68
N SER A 446 -28.70 -16.18 -8.76
CA SER A 446 -28.97 -17.27 -9.74
C SER A 446 -28.98 -16.82 -11.20
N GLY A 447 -28.88 -15.53 -11.48
CA GLY A 447 -28.85 -14.98 -12.84
C GLY A 447 -27.46 -15.00 -13.51
N ILE A 448 -26.37 -15.12 -12.75
CA ILE A 448 -24.99 -15.04 -13.28
C ILE A 448 -24.43 -16.42 -13.62
N SER A 449 -23.43 -16.45 -14.51
CA SER A 449 -22.68 -17.66 -14.89
C SER A 449 -21.26 -17.71 -14.30
N GLU A 450 -20.80 -16.64 -13.66
CA GLU A 450 -19.50 -16.57 -12.98
C GLU A 450 -19.67 -15.82 -11.67
N ILE A 451 -19.07 -16.28 -10.58
CA ILE A 451 -19.03 -15.57 -9.30
C ILE A 451 -17.78 -14.69 -9.29
N PRO A 452 -17.92 -13.34 -9.26
CA PRO A 452 -16.81 -12.42 -9.33
C PRO A 452 -15.82 -12.54 -8.16
N ALA A 453 -14.62 -11.99 -8.37
CA ALA A 453 -13.63 -11.92 -7.31
C ALA A 453 -14.09 -11.01 -6.15
N TYR A 454 -13.79 -11.44 -4.90
CA TYR A 454 -14.11 -10.71 -3.66
C TYR A 454 -15.60 -10.40 -3.44
N MET A 455 -16.49 -11.06 -4.18
CA MET A 455 -17.91 -10.69 -4.21
C MET A 455 -18.54 -10.63 -2.81
N PHE A 456 -18.31 -11.65 -1.98
CA PHE A 456 -18.83 -11.75 -0.61
C PHE A 456 -17.72 -11.76 0.45
N GLU A 457 -16.51 -11.26 0.12
CA GLU A 457 -15.44 -11.24 1.10
C GLU A 457 -15.91 -10.56 2.40
N SER A 458 -15.70 -11.25 3.53
CA SER A 458 -16.11 -10.79 4.86
C SER A 458 -17.61 -10.51 5.04
N ALA A 459 -18.47 -11.19 4.28
CA ALA A 459 -19.88 -11.30 4.57
C ALA A 459 -20.11 -12.38 5.66
N ALA A 460 -19.71 -12.05 6.89
CA ALA A 460 -19.54 -13.03 7.97
C ALA A 460 -20.79 -13.84 8.31
N LEU A 461 -22.01 -13.25 8.20
CA LEU A 461 -23.27 -13.92 8.50
C LEU A 461 -23.90 -14.64 7.29
N LEU A 462 -23.26 -14.59 6.11
CA LEU A 462 -23.80 -15.20 4.90
C LEU A 462 -23.89 -16.72 5.07
N SER A 463 -25.11 -17.25 5.02
CA SER A 463 -25.40 -18.67 5.26
C SER A 463 -26.19 -19.32 4.12
N ASP A 464 -26.96 -18.53 3.36
CA ASP A 464 -27.80 -19.00 2.24
C ASP A 464 -27.42 -18.23 0.96
N VAL A 465 -26.87 -18.94 -0.02
CA VAL A 465 -26.53 -18.39 -1.33
C VAL A 465 -27.17 -19.23 -2.42
N LYS A 466 -28.10 -18.61 -3.13
CA LYS A 466 -28.70 -19.25 -4.30
C LYS A 466 -27.90 -18.88 -5.55
N ILE A 467 -27.38 -19.90 -6.22
CA ILE A 467 -26.56 -19.79 -7.44
C ILE A 467 -27.24 -20.55 -8.59
N SER A 468 -26.77 -20.28 -9.81
CA SER A 468 -27.13 -21.04 -11.01
C SER A 468 -26.33 -22.34 -11.10
N ASP A 469 -26.96 -23.41 -11.61
CA ASP A 469 -26.25 -24.64 -12.02
C ASP A 469 -25.27 -24.38 -13.19
N SER A 470 -25.33 -23.22 -13.84
CA SER A 470 -24.45 -22.82 -14.97
C SER A 470 -23.19 -22.08 -14.54
N ILE A 471 -22.87 -21.94 -13.25
CA ILE A 471 -21.66 -21.31 -12.79
C ILE A 471 -20.42 -22.03 -13.33
N THR A 472 -19.60 -21.31 -14.12
CA THR A 472 -18.37 -21.83 -14.73
C THR A 472 -17.12 -21.50 -13.94
N GLN A 473 -17.13 -20.40 -13.18
CA GLN A 473 -15.98 -19.92 -12.40
C GLN A 473 -16.40 -19.36 -11.05
N ILE A 474 -15.57 -19.59 -10.04
CA ILE A 474 -15.65 -18.95 -8.72
C ILE A 474 -14.38 -18.13 -8.56
N GLY A 475 -14.52 -16.81 -8.46
CA GLY A 475 -13.40 -15.87 -8.43
C GLY A 475 -12.54 -15.93 -7.17
N ASN A 476 -11.40 -15.26 -7.21
CA ASN A 476 -10.49 -15.15 -6.08
C ASN A 476 -11.18 -14.49 -4.88
N TYR A 477 -11.00 -15.05 -3.68
CA TYR A 477 -11.57 -14.53 -2.43
C TYR A 477 -13.12 -14.39 -2.44
N ALA A 478 -13.83 -15.04 -3.36
CA ALA A 478 -15.25 -14.80 -3.57
C ALA A 478 -16.11 -14.96 -2.29
N PHE A 479 -15.79 -15.92 -1.41
CA PHE A 479 -16.44 -16.19 -0.12
C PHE A 479 -15.46 -16.09 1.07
N PHE A 480 -14.31 -15.44 0.92
CA PHE A 480 -13.35 -15.38 2.00
C PHE A 480 -13.94 -14.72 3.26
N GLY A 481 -13.88 -15.42 4.41
CA GLY A 481 -14.40 -14.91 5.67
C GLY A 481 -15.94 -14.94 5.78
N CYS A 482 -16.62 -15.80 4.99
CA CYS A 482 -18.04 -16.13 5.17
C CYS A 482 -18.18 -17.16 6.30
N ASP A 483 -18.07 -16.70 7.55
CA ASP A 483 -17.95 -17.56 8.73
C ASP A 483 -19.17 -18.47 8.97
N HIS A 484 -20.38 -18.05 8.55
CA HIS A 484 -21.62 -18.78 8.73
C HIS A 484 -22.01 -19.65 7.53
N LEU A 485 -21.22 -19.67 6.45
CA LEU A 485 -21.47 -20.53 5.29
C LEU A 485 -21.21 -21.99 5.66
N ALA A 486 -22.26 -22.71 6.08
CA ALA A 486 -22.14 -24.06 6.61
C ALA A 486 -21.98 -25.12 5.52
N SER A 487 -22.50 -24.89 4.33
CA SER A 487 -22.41 -25.76 3.17
C SER A 487 -22.44 -24.96 1.88
N PHE A 488 -21.75 -25.44 0.86
CA PHE A 488 -21.79 -24.89 -0.49
C PHE A 488 -21.70 -26.04 -1.51
N SER A 489 -22.62 -26.06 -2.47
CA SER A 489 -22.57 -27.04 -3.55
C SER A 489 -21.96 -26.42 -4.80
N ILE A 490 -20.77 -26.88 -5.18
CA ILE A 490 -20.10 -26.43 -6.39
C ILE A 490 -20.78 -27.07 -7.59
N PRO A 491 -21.31 -26.30 -8.56
CA PRO A 491 -22.00 -26.85 -9.74
C PRO A 491 -21.08 -27.70 -10.63
N GLN A 492 -21.68 -28.68 -11.30
CA GLN A 492 -20.97 -29.56 -12.26
C GLN A 492 -20.49 -28.85 -13.53
N SER A 493 -20.89 -27.59 -13.75
CA SER A 493 -20.43 -26.72 -14.82
C SER A 493 -19.13 -25.96 -14.46
N THR A 494 -18.75 -25.93 -13.18
CA THR A 494 -17.62 -25.17 -12.69
C THR A 494 -16.31 -25.77 -13.19
N THR A 495 -15.48 -24.98 -13.84
CA THR A 495 -14.16 -25.37 -14.40
C THR A 495 -12.99 -24.75 -13.63
N ALA A 496 -13.21 -23.64 -12.92
CA ALA A 496 -12.15 -22.96 -12.18
C ALA A 496 -12.63 -22.44 -10.81
N ILE A 497 -11.77 -22.56 -9.80
CA ILE A 497 -11.93 -21.98 -8.46
C ILE A 497 -10.67 -21.18 -8.16
N GLY A 498 -10.84 -19.90 -7.87
CA GLY A 498 -9.74 -18.95 -7.66
C GLY A 498 -9.08 -19.06 -6.29
N ASP A 499 -8.01 -18.26 -6.12
CA ASP A 499 -7.24 -18.22 -4.90
C ASP A 499 -8.09 -17.80 -3.69
N PHE A 500 -7.94 -18.51 -2.58
CA PHE A 500 -8.60 -18.25 -1.31
C PHE A 500 -10.14 -18.15 -1.40
N ALA A 501 -10.75 -18.75 -2.44
CA ALA A 501 -12.17 -18.58 -2.73
C ALA A 501 -13.09 -18.90 -1.54
N PHE A 502 -12.77 -19.90 -0.72
CA PHE A 502 -13.47 -20.30 0.51
C PHE A 502 -12.57 -20.19 1.75
N GLY A 503 -11.52 -19.35 1.68
CA GLY A 503 -10.67 -19.12 2.84
C GLY A 503 -11.44 -18.55 4.02
N LYS A 504 -11.09 -18.93 5.25
CA LYS A 504 -11.75 -18.51 6.50
C LYS A 504 -13.27 -18.76 6.58
N CYS A 505 -13.83 -19.64 5.76
CA CYS A 505 -15.20 -20.09 5.92
C CYS A 505 -15.30 -21.05 7.14
N LEU A 506 -15.38 -20.52 8.35
CA LEU A 506 -15.28 -21.28 9.61
C LEU A 506 -16.46 -22.27 9.82
N GLY A 507 -17.62 -21.95 9.22
CA GLY A 507 -18.83 -22.79 9.23
C GLY A 507 -18.78 -23.95 8.25
N LEU A 508 -17.99 -23.85 7.18
CA LEU A 508 -17.98 -24.82 6.08
C LEU A 508 -17.40 -26.16 6.55
N ASN A 509 -18.27 -27.17 6.66
CA ASN A 509 -17.87 -28.44 7.25
C ASN A 509 -17.46 -29.49 6.23
N THR A 510 -18.14 -29.54 5.09
CA THR A 510 -17.89 -30.52 4.03
C THR A 510 -17.89 -29.83 2.66
N ILE A 511 -17.05 -30.34 1.75
CA ILE A 511 -17.00 -29.84 0.37
C ILE A 511 -16.73 -30.99 -0.60
N THR A 512 -17.31 -30.87 -1.80
CA THR A 512 -16.99 -31.72 -2.94
C THR A 512 -16.57 -30.83 -4.10
N ILE A 513 -15.37 -31.03 -4.63
CA ILE A 513 -14.88 -30.38 -5.85
C ILE A 513 -15.17 -31.31 -7.02
N PRO A 514 -16.09 -30.93 -7.95
CA PRO A 514 -16.55 -31.80 -9.02
C PRO A 514 -15.46 -32.09 -10.06
N ALA A 515 -15.65 -33.18 -10.80
CA ALA A 515 -14.71 -33.64 -11.83
C ALA A 515 -14.52 -32.64 -13.01
N SER A 516 -15.44 -31.71 -13.17
CA SER A 516 -15.36 -30.63 -14.18
C SER A 516 -14.28 -29.58 -13.88
N VAL A 517 -13.86 -29.44 -12.63
CA VAL A 517 -12.86 -28.45 -12.24
C VAL A 517 -11.47 -28.86 -12.74
N THR A 518 -10.86 -27.99 -13.53
CA THR A 518 -9.53 -28.18 -14.10
C THR A 518 -8.49 -27.23 -13.53
N THR A 519 -8.94 -26.13 -12.92
CA THR A 519 -8.08 -25.09 -12.35
C THR A 519 -8.46 -24.81 -10.90
N LEU A 520 -7.50 -24.94 -10.00
CA LEU A 520 -7.60 -24.60 -8.58
C LEU A 520 -6.54 -23.59 -8.22
N GLY A 521 -6.93 -22.54 -7.53
CA GLY A 521 -6.02 -21.52 -6.99
C GLY A 521 -5.35 -21.95 -5.69
N ASP A 522 -4.44 -21.13 -5.21
CA ASP A 522 -3.79 -21.32 -3.91
C ASP A 522 -4.73 -21.01 -2.75
N GLY A 523 -4.57 -21.71 -1.65
CA GLY A 523 -5.28 -21.43 -0.41
C GLY A 523 -6.81 -21.54 -0.48
N VAL A 524 -7.39 -22.27 -1.45
CA VAL A 524 -8.86 -22.30 -1.67
C VAL A 524 -9.64 -22.45 -0.36
N PHE A 525 -9.17 -23.29 0.56
CA PHE A 525 -9.81 -23.53 1.86
C PHE A 525 -8.97 -23.06 3.05
N TYR A 526 -8.05 -22.13 2.82
CA TYR A 526 -7.17 -21.59 3.87
C TYR A 526 -7.96 -21.24 5.15
N SER A 527 -7.56 -21.81 6.29
CA SER A 527 -8.15 -21.52 7.61
C SER A 527 -9.66 -21.75 7.70
N SER A 528 -10.21 -22.64 6.85
CA SER A 528 -11.64 -22.97 6.85
C SER A 528 -12.01 -24.04 7.91
N GLY A 529 -13.33 -24.17 8.15
CA GLY A 529 -13.88 -25.13 9.10
C GLY A 529 -14.01 -26.56 8.59
N ILE A 530 -13.49 -26.88 7.40
CA ILE A 530 -13.66 -28.16 6.72
C ILE A 530 -13.16 -29.33 7.58
N ALA A 531 -14.06 -30.29 7.81
CA ALA A 531 -13.76 -31.56 8.44
C ALA A 531 -13.58 -32.69 7.41
N SER A 532 -14.27 -32.63 6.28
CA SER A 532 -14.18 -33.60 5.20
C SER A 532 -14.18 -32.95 3.82
N ALA A 533 -13.30 -33.39 2.93
CA ALA A 533 -13.23 -32.93 1.55
C ALA A 533 -13.14 -34.09 0.57
N VAL A 534 -13.89 -33.99 -0.55
CA VAL A 534 -13.83 -34.92 -1.68
C VAL A 534 -13.35 -34.13 -2.91
N ILE A 535 -12.26 -34.53 -3.51
CA ILE A 535 -11.71 -33.93 -4.75
C ILE A 535 -11.90 -34.93 -5.88
N GLU A 536 -12.95 -34.72 -6.67
CA GLU A 536 -13.21 -35.52 -7.89
C GLU A 536 -12.48 -35.00 -9.11
N ALA A 537 -12.06 -33.71 -9.05
CA ALA A 537 -11.26 -33.02 -10.06
C ALA A 537 -9.97 -33.79 -10.36
N GLN A 538 -9.69 -34.05 -11.64
CA GLN A 538 -8.50 -34.81 -12.07
C GLN A 538 -7.27 -33.92 -12.16
N ILE A 539 -6.84 -33.39 -11.01
CA ILE A 539 -5.67 -32.52 -10.88
C ILE A 539 -4.38 -33.33 -10.68
N GLN A 540 -3.27 -32.81 -11.16
CA GLN A 540 -1.93 -33.38 -10.95
C GLN A 540 -1.22 -32.76 -9.73
N THR A 541 -1.59 -31.52 -9.38
CA THR A 541 -0.96 -30.78 -8.28
C THR A 541 -2.02 -30.25 -7.33
N LEU A 542 -1.86 -30.52 -6.04
CA LEU A 542 -2.61 -29.82 -5.00
C LEU A 542 -1.92 -28.46 -4.78
N PRO A 543 -2.62 -27.33 -4.97
CA PRO A 543 -1.99 -26.01 -4.90
C PRO A 543 -1.38 -25.67 -3.54
N ALA A 544 -0.59 -24.58 -3.49
CA ALA A 544 -0.01 -24.12 -2.23
C ALA A 544 -1.09 -23.71 -1.21
N SER A 545 -0.84 -23.95 0.07
CA SER A 545 -1.72 -23.61 1.21
C SER A 545 -3.17 -24.10 1.07
N PHE A 546 -3.44 -25.07 0.22
CA PHE A 546 -4.81 -25.45 -0.19
C PHE A 546 -5.74 -25.74 1.00
N PHE A 547 -5.26 -26.48 2.02
CA PHE A 547 -5.92 -26.74 3.30
C PHE A 547 -5.16 -26.16 4.50
N ASP A 548 -4.27 -25.21 4.28
CA ASP A 548 -3.52 -24.60 5.39
C ASP A 548 -4.48 -24.12 6.49
N SER A 549 -4.16 -24.46 7.72
CA SER A 549 -4.94 -24.11 8.92
C SER A 549 -6.35 -24.69 8.97
N CYS A 550 -6.66 -25.74 8.18
CA CYS A 550 -7.90 -26.50 8.29
C CYS A 550 -7.85 -27.43 9.52
N LYS A 551 -7.97 -26.85 10.70
CA LYS A 551 -7.75 -27.56 12.00
C LYS A 551 -8.72 -28.69 12.27
N LYS A 552 -9.86 -28.76 11.55
CA LYS A 552 -10.88 -29.83 11.69
C LYS A 552 -10.76 -30.92 10.62
N LEU A 553 -9.87 -30.77 9.63
CA LEU A 553 -9.71 -31.72 8.54
C LEU A 553 -9.26 -33.07 9.06
N SER A 554 -10.10 -34.07 8.87
CA SER A 554 -9.87 -35.46 9.34
C SER A 554 -10.18 -36.52 8.29
N SER A 555 -10.97 -36.17 7.25
CA SER A 555 -11.35 -37.08 6.17
C SER A 555 -11.12 -36.41 4.82
N LEU A 556 -10.42 -37.11 3.93
CA LEU A 556 -10.02 -36.61 2.64
C LEU A 556 -10.11 -37.70 1.57
N THR A 557 -10.68 -37.36 0.42
CA THR A 557 -10.62 -38.20 -0.79
C THR A 557 -9.89 -37.43 -1.88
N LEU A 558 -8.81 -37.99 -2.41
CA LEU A 558 -7.95 -37.38 -3.43
C LEU A 558 -8.07 -38.14 -4.75
N PRO A 559 -7.89 -37.45 -5.90
CA PRO A 559 -7.92 -38.08 -7.20
C PRO A 559 -6.66 -38.96 -7.43
N ALA A 560 -6.81 -40.01 -8.21
CA ALA A 560 -5.71 -40.90 -8.55
C ALA A 560 -4.64 -40.23 -9.45
N SER A 561 -4.96 -39.12 -10.07
CA SER A 561 -4.08 -38.31 -10.91
C SER A 561 -3.11 -37.42 -10.13
N LEU A 562 -3.26 -37.32 -8.78
CA LEU A 562 -2.45 -36.42 -7.97
C LEU A 562 -1.00 -36.92 -7.89
N GLU A 563 -0.06 -36.08 -8.31
CA GLU A 563 1.38 -36.36 -8.34
C GLU A 563 2.18 -35.44 -7.42
N ASN A 564 1.69 -34.20 -7.19
CA ASN A 564 2.44 -33.17 -6.47
C ASN A 564 1.63 -32.53 -5.35
N ILE A 565 2.29 -32.20 -4.25
CA ILE A 565 1.75 -31.45 -3.11
C ILE A 565 2.45 -30.10 -3.05
N GLY A 566 1.71 -29.02 -3.12
CA GLY A 566 2.21 -27.65 -3.06
C GLY A 566 2.74 -27.25 -1.68
N MET A 567 3.45 -26.15 -1.63
CA MET A 567 4.00 -25.56 -0.40
C MET A 567 2.88 -25.30 0.63
N GLY A 568 3.06 -25.74 1.87
CA GLY A 568 2.10 -25.52 2.95
C GLY A 568 0.73 -26.13 2.74
N ALA A 569 0.53 -27.02 1.76
CA ALA A 569 -0.81 -27.47 1.33
C ALA A 569 -1.68 -28.06 2.46
N PHE A 570 -1.08 -28.65 3.48
CA PHE A 570 -1.75 -29.20 4.67
C PHE A 570 -1.20 -28.58 5.99
N ALA A 571 -0.52 -27.44 5.92
CA ALA A 571 0.04 -26.85 7.13
C ALA A 571 -1.06 -26.65 8.20
N GLU A 572 -0.72 -26.86 9.50
CA GLU A 572 -1.64 -26.73 10.65
C GLU A 572 -2.95 -27.59 10.55
N CYS A 573 -2.98 -28.66 9.74
CA CYS A 573 -4.03 -29.66 9.78
C CYS A 573 -3.84 -30.59 10.99
N VAL A 574 -4.08 -30.04 12.18
CA VAL A 574 -3.62 -30.59 13.48
C VAL A 574 -4.18 -31.98 13.83
N ILE A 575 -5.35 -32.36 13.32
CA ILE A 575 -5.97 -33.67 13.59
C ILE A 575 -5.87 -34.67 12.43
N LEU A 576 -5.29 -34.27 11.30
CA LEU A 576 -5.12 -35.14 10.12
C LEU A 576 -4.06 -36.21 10.44
N LYS A 577 -4.47 -37.47 10.43
CA LYS A 577 -3.61 -38.61 10.79
C LYS A 577 -2.92 -39.24 9.58
N ASN A 578 -3.69 -39.52 8.55
CA ASN A 578 -3.25 -40.19 7.33
C ASN A 578 -3.87 -39.53 6.11
N ILE A 579 -3.12 -39.53 5.01
CA ILE A 579 -3.60 -38.99 3.73
C ILE A 579 -3.66 -40.17 2.73
N PRO A 580 -4.85 -40.51 2.21
CA PRO A 580 -5.04 -41.66 1.34
C PRO A 580 -4.63 -41.35 -0.10
N PHE A 581 -3.35 -41.37 -0.43
CA PHE A 581 -2.88 -41.29 -1.80
C PHE A 581 -3.15 -42.60 -2.56
N ALA A 582 -3.70 -42.48 -3.75
CA ALA A 582 -3.97 -43.63 -4.62
C ALA A 582 -2.70 -44.11 -5.36
N ALA A 583 -1.72 -43.22 -5.53
CA ALA A 583 -0.42 -43.47 -6.15
C ALA A 583 0.69 -42.76 -5.35
N PRO A 584 1.96 -43.19 -5.46
CA PRO A 584 3.07 -42.47 -4.85
C PRO A 584 3.17 -41.05 -5.36
N ILE A 585 3.33 -40.10 -4.46
CA ILE A 585 3.56 -38.67 -4.77
C ILE A 585 4.96 -38.49 -5.33
N LYS A 586 5.13 -37.66 -6.35
CA LYS A 586 6.42 -37.34 -6.97
C LYS A 586 7.17 -36.24 -6.25
N HIS A 587 6.46 -35.15 -5.89
CA HIS A 587 7.04 -33.96 -5.26
C HIS A 587 6.22 -33.47 -4.07
N VAL A 588 6.93 -33.05 -3.02
CA VAL A 588 6.38 -32.46 -1.77
C VAL A 588 7.02 -31.10 -1.52
N GLY A 589 6.22 -30.06 -1.52
CA GLY A 589 6.66 -28.68 -1.29
C GLY A 589 7.10 -28.38 0.14
N ASP A 590 7.82 -27.29 0.32
CA ASP A 590 8.25 -26.78 1.62
C ASP A 590 7.06 -26.57 2.55
N GLY A 591 7.23 -26.92 3.83
CA GLY A 591 6.19 -26.72 4.84
C GLY A 591 4.89 -27.49 4.62
N ALA A 592 4.82 -28.40 3.65
CA ALA A 592 3.55 -29.03 3.24
C ALA A 592 2.73 -29.64 4.38
N PHE A 593 3.37 -30.12 5.42
CA PHE A 593 2.77 -30.73 6.61
C PHE A 593 3.18 -30.02 7.93
N THR A 594 3.66 -28.79 7.86
CA THR A 594 3.97 -28.02 9.07
C THR A 594 2.83 -28.05 10.07
N GLY A 595 3.07 -28.41 11.33
CA GLY A 595 2.04 -28.40 12.38
C GLY A 595 0.99 -29.49 12.29
N CYS A 596 1.15 -30.51 11.43
CA CYS A 596 0.29 -31.67 11.36
C CYS A 596 0.55 -32.59 12.56
N ARG A 597 0.08 -32.20 13.75
CA ARG A 597 0.43 -32.82 15.02
C ARG A 597 0.00 -34.28 15.14
N SER A 598 -1.01 -34.69 14.39
CA SER A 598 -1.52 -36.09 14.42
C SER A 598 -0.97 -36.94 13.28
N LEU A 599 -0.15 -36.41 12.37
CA LEU A 599 0.40 -37.16 11.24
C LEU A 599 1.35 -38.27 11.72
N GLU A 600 1.01 -39.53 11.40
CA GLU A 600 1.70 -40.72 11.93
C GLU A 600 2.90 -41.14 11.07
N ASN A 601 2.94 -40.76 9.78
CA ASN A 601 4.01 -41.16 8.84
C ASN A 601 4.50 -39.97 8.03
N ILE A 602 5.79 -40.01 7.65
CA ILE A 602 6.32 -39.02 6.70
C ILE A 602 5.89 -39.35 5.28
N ILE A 603 5.68 -38.29 4.49
CA ILE A 603 5.35 -38.36 3.07
C ILE A 603 6.44 -37.60 2.33
N VAL A 604 7.22 -38.32 1.52
CA VAL A 604 8.34 -37.80 0.74
C VAL A 604 8.09 -38.11 -0.73
N GLY A 605 8.36 -37.18 -1.61
CA GLY A 605 8.20 -37.39 -3.04
C GLY A 605 9.20 -38.41 -3.59
N THR A 606 8.73 -39.28 -4.52
CA THR A 606 9.58 -40.35 -5.08
C THR A 606 10.68 -39.82 -6.00
N GLU A 607 10.52 -38.58 -6.49
CA GLU A 607 11.51 -37.90 -7.34
C GLU A 607 12.27 -36.82 -6.56
N ASP A 608 11.94 -36.60 -5.27
CA ASP A 608 12.62 -35.62 -4.44
C ASP A 608 13.98 -36.15 -3.96
N THR A 609 14.97 -35.28 -4.03
CA THR A 609 16.30 -35.49 -3.43
C THR A 609 16.49 -34.65 -2.17
N VAL A 610 15.53 -33.80 -1.85
CA VAL A 610 15.52 -32.88 -0.71
C VAL A 610 14.21 -33.04 0.05
N ILE A 611 14.25 -33.16 1.37
CA ILE A 611 13.08 -32.90 2.22
C ILE A 611 13.07 -31.40 2.44
N GLY A 612 12.02 -30.73 1.97
CA GLY A 612 11.90 -29.27 1.96
C GLY A 612 11.97 -28.64 3.35
N ALA A 613 12.20 -27.32 3.40
CA ALA A 613 12.26 -26.57 4.64
C ALA A 613 10.93 -26.64 5.41
N GLY A 614 10.99 -26.93 6.71
CA GLY A 614 9.81 -26.98 7.60
C GLY A 614 8.76 -28.04 7.26
N THR A 615 9.00 -28.94 6.31
CA THR A 615 7.98 -29.85 5.78
C THR A 615 7.22 -30.60 6.87
N PHE A 616 7.89 -31.07 7.90
CA PHE A 616 7.31 -31.78 9.06
C PHE A 616 7.54 -31.03 10.38
N TYR A 617 7.72 -29.72 10.34
CA TYR A 617 7.87 -28.92 11.55
C TYR A 617 6.69 -29.13 12.49
N GLY A 618 6.93 -29.49 13.77
CA GLY A 618 5.87 -29.66 14.77
C GLY A 618 4.93 -30.84 14.55
N CYS A 619 5.33 -31.87 13.79
CA CYS A 619 4.58 -33.11 13.63
C CYS A 619 4.77 -34.02 14.85
N ASP A 620 3.97 -33.80 15.91
CA ASP A 620 4.15 -34.45 17.22
C ASP A 620 3.96 -35.97 17.16
N ALA A 621 3.10 -36.52 16.32
CA ALA A 621 2.81 -37.95 16.25
C ALA A 621 3.90 -38.76 15.53
N LEU A 622 4.89 -38.14 14.91
CA LEU A 622 6.04 -38.84 14.32
C LEU A 622 6.96 -39.35 15.43
N THR A 623 7.02 -40.67 15.61
CA THR A 623 7.83 -41.29 16.65
C THR A 623 9.10 -41.96 16.11
N ASP A 624 8.94 -42.81 15.11
CA ASP A 624 10.03 -43.58 14.49
C ASP A 624 9.97 -43.37 12.99
N ILE A 625 10.91 -42.62 12.44
CA ILE A 625 10.89 -42.30 11.02
C ILE A 625 12.05 -42.96 10.26
N VAL A 626 11.76 -43.33 9.03
CA VAL A 626 12.75 -43.82 8.08
C VAL A 626 12.77 -42.86 6.89
N ILE A 627 13.89 -42.17 6.71
CA ILE A 627 14.09 -41.29 5.55
C ILE A 627 14.50 -42.18 4.35
N PRO A 628 13.78 -42.09 3.20
CA PRO A 628 14.06 -42.98 2.08
C PRO A 628 15.42 -42.73 1.42
N GLU A 629 15.97 -43.77 0.81
CA GLU A 629 17.16 -43.64 -0.06
C GLU A 629 16.85 -42.70 -1.24
N GLY A 630 17.87 -41.98 -1.71
CA GLY A 630 17.75 -40.94 -2.73
C GLY A 630 17.76 -39.54 -2.13
N ILE A 631 17.34 -39.35 -0.90
CA ILE A 631 17.40 -38.05 -0.20
C ILE A 631 18.87 -37.71 0.09
N THR A 632 19.29 -36.55 -0.39
CA THR A 632 20.65 -36.00 -0.22
C THR A 632 20.70 -34.85 0.80
N THR A 633 19.55 -34.17 0.99
CA THR A 633 19.46 -33.00 1.88
C THR A 633 18.20 -33.05 2.73
N ILE A 634 18.34 -32.76 4.02
CA ILE A 634 17.24 -32.48 4.94
C ILE A 634 17.25 -30.98 5.17
N GLY A 635 16.18 -30.30 4.70
CA GLY A 635 16.06 -28.86 4.69
C GLY A 635 15.95 -28.21 6.05
N ALA A 636 16.04 -26.89 6.08
CA ALA A 636 16.03 -26.11 7.31
C ALA A 636 14.74 -26.36 8.11
N SER A 637 14.88 -26.67 9.42
CA SER A 637 13.77 -26.94 10.34
C SER A 637 12.82 -28.06 9.88
N ALA A 638 13.21 -28.92 8.95
CA ALA A 638 12.31 -29.91 8.32
C ALA A 638 11.59 -30.82 9.34
N PHE A 639 12.21 -31.17 10.44
CA PHE A 639 11.63 -31.95 11.55
C PHE A 639 11.74 -31.23 12.90
N ALA A 640 11.96 -29.91 12.90
CA ALA A 640 12.06 -29.18 14.16
C ALA A 640 10.76 -29.28 14.97
N ASN A 641 10.87 -29.32 16.29
CA ASN A 641 9.74 -29.47 17.22
C ASN A 641 8.91 -30.77 17.06
N CYS A 642 9.44 -31.83 16.43
CA CYS A 642 8.84 -33.17 16.52
C CYS A 642 9.17 -33.79 17.90
N VAL A 643 8.47 -33.27 18.93
CA VAL A 643 8.90 -33.48 20.34
C VAL A 643 8.81 -34.93 20.83
N TYR A 644 8.00 -35.74 20.14
CA TYR A 644 7.85 -37.17 20.49
C TYR A 644 8.69 -38.13 19.62
N MET A 645 9.49 -37.60 18.68
CA MET A 645 10.36 -38.40 17.82
C MET A 645 11.43 -39.13 18.67
N GLU A 646 11.39 -40.46 18.68
CA GLU A 646 12.30 -41.31 19.48
C GLU A 646 13.48 -41.77 18.62
N SER A 647 13.25 -42.07 17.34
CA SER A 647 14.31 -42.54 16.42
C SER A 647 14.16 -42.00 15.00
N VAL A 648 15.31 -41.88 14.33
CA VAL A 648 15.42 -41.53 12.92
C VAL A 648 16.45 -42.42 12.21
N SER A 649 16.07 -43.04 11.11
CA SER A 649 16.97 -43.74 10.21
C SER A 649 17.31 -42.88 8.99
N PHE A 650 18.58 -42.58 8.84
CA PHE A 650 19.08 -41.76 7.73
C PHE A 650 19.49 -42.60 6.52
N PRO A 651 19.26 -42.16 5.28
CA PRO A 651 19.67 -42.85 4.08
C PRO A 651 21.19 -42.72 3.85
N THR A 652 21.77 -43.68 3.15
CA THR A 652 23.19 -43.65 2.80
C THR A 652 23.57 -42.53 1.80
N THR A 653 22.59 -42.01 1.11
CA THR A 653 22.72 -40.91 0.13
C THR A 653 22.84 -39.52 0.76
N LEU A 654 22.58 -39.40 2.06
CA LEU A 654 22.49 -38.08 2.73
C LEU A 654 23.86 -37.36 2.78
N LYS A 655 23.87 -36.09 2.33
CA LYS A 655 25.05 -35.20 2.27
C LYS A 655 24.95 -34.03 3.23
N THR A 656 23.72 -33.48 3.42
CA THR A 656 23.50 -32.24 4.16
C THR A 656 22.31 -32.36 5.10
N ILE A 657 22.50 -31.93 6.35
CA ILE A 657 21.45 -31.64 7.32
C ILE A 657 21.51 -30.14 7.56
N GLU A 658 20.47 -29.42 7.15
CA GLU A 658 20.43 -27.95 7.22
C GLU A 658 20.12 -27.41 8.62
N SER A 659 20.04 -26.05 8.72
CA SER A 659 19.86 -25.36 9.99
C SER A 659 18.57 -25.79 10.71
N GLY A 660 18.69 -26.13 12.00
CA GLY A 660 17.55 -26.48 12.85
C GLY A 660 16.81 -27.76 12.46
N ALA A 661 17.28 -28.54 11.50
CA ALA A 661 16.52 -29.64 10.89
C ALA A 661 15.85 -30.59 11.89
N PHE A 662 16.47 -30.88 13.02
CA PHE A 662 15.95 -31.70 14.12
C PHE A 662 15.93 -30.92 15.45
N SER A 663 15.93 -29.60 15.40
CA SER A 663 15.90 -28.78 16.64
C SER A 663 14.66 -29.10 17.49
N ALA A 664 14.85 -29.20 18.79
CA ALA A 664 13.82 -29.52 19.79
C ALA A 664 13.12 -30.89 19.62
N CYS A 665 13.73 -31.86 18.91
CA CYS A 665 13.30 -33.25 18.91
C CYS A 665 13.73 -33.88 20.25
N ALA A 666 13.01 -33.52 21.32
CA ALA A 666 13.46 -33.76 22.70
C ALA A 666 13.63 -35.22 23.09
N LYS A 667 12.94 -36.14 22.41
CA LYS A 667 13.01 -37.59 22.74
C LYS A 667 14.03 -38.37 21.94
N ILE A 668 14.65 -37.86 20.90
CA ILE A 668 15.72 -38.56 20.16
C ILE A 668 16.84 -38.91 21.13
N ALA A 669 17.09 -40.21 21.31
CA ALA A 669 18.15 -40.71 22.23
C ALA A 669 19.48 -40.98 21.52
N ARG A 670 19.41 -41.35 20.24
CA ARG A 670 20.57 -41.69 19.39
C ARG A 670 20.40 -41.17 17.98
N ALA A 671 21.49 -40.77 17.34
CA ALA A 671 21.54 -40.46 15.89
C ALA A 671 22.78 -41.13 15.28
N ASN A 672 22.56 -42.05 14.35
CA ASN A 672 23.62 -42.70 13.58
C ASN A 672 23.68 -42.01 12.20
N LEU A 673 24.60 -41.06 12.05
CA LEU A 673 24.75 -40.32 10.83
C LEU A 673 25.50 -41.17 9.76
N PRO A 674 25.05 -41.15 8.48
CA PRO A 674 25.60 -42.01 7.43
C PRO A 674 27.00 -41.57 6.98
N GLU A 675 27.81 -42.53 6.58
CA GLU A 675 29.06 -42.24 5.90
C GLU A 675 28.77 -41.48 4.59
N GLY A 676 29.52 -40.41 4.38
CA GLY A 676 29.27 -39.51 3.25
C GLY A 676 28.49 -38.25 3.56
N LEU A 677 27.95 -38.11 4.80
CA LEU A 677 27.46 -36.81 5.30
C LEU A 677 28.63 -35.81 5.38
N THR A 678 28.43 -34.59 4.88
CA THR A 678 29.48 -33.55 4.81
C THR A 678 29.15 -32.32 5.64
N VAL A 679 27.87 -32.00 5.80
CA VAL A 679 27.40 -30.75 6.43
C VAL A 679 26.34 -31.04 7.48
N ILE A 680 26.54 -30.45 8.69
CA ILE A 680 25.57 -30.35 9.75
C ILE A 680 25.36 -28.85 10.02
N GLY A 681 24.17 -28.32 9.76
CA GLY A 681 23.83 -26.90 9.84
C GLY A 681 23.74 -26.36 11.26
N ASP A 682 23.50 -25.06 11.38
CA ASP A 682 23.34 -24.35 12.66
C ASP A 682 22.16 -24.96 13.44
N ALA A 683 22.33 -25.13 14.76
CA ALA A 683 21.29 -25.65 15.64
C ALA A 683 20.62 -26.97 15.18
N ALA A 684 21.22 -27.74 14.25
CA ALA A 684 20.58 -28.90 13.59
C ALA A 684 19.97 -29.91 14.56
N PHE A 685 20.59 -30.17 15.71
CA PHE A 685 20.12 -31.03 16.81
C PHE A 685 20.00 -30.24 18.15
N SER A 686 19.86 -28.93 18.08
CA SER A 686 19.71 -28.09 19.26
C SER A 686 18.49 -28.53 20.08
N ALA A 687 18.59 -28.50 21.40
CA ALA A 687 17.51 -28.88 22.32
C ALA A 687 17.00 -30.35 22.20
N CYS A 688 17.75 -31.25 21.51
CA CYS A 688 17.52 -32.69 21.58
C CYS A 688 18.00 -33.21 22.96
N THR A 689 17.18 -32.93 23.98
CA THR A 689 17.61 -33.03 25.40
C THR A 689 17.97 -34.44 25.84
N LYS A 690 17.40 -35.48 25.19
CA LYS A 690 17.71 -36.87 25.45
C LYS A 690 18.80 -37.46 24.57
N LEU A 691 19.35 -36.72 23.62
CA LEU A 691 20.40 -37.22 22.75
C LEU A 691 21.70 -37.49 23.56
N THR A 692 21.96 -38.77 23.84
CA THR A 692 23.11 -39.24 24.62
C THR A 692 24.24 -39.76 23.75
N LYS A 693 23.93 -40.22 22.52
CA LYS A 693 24.89 -40.76 21.59
C LYS A 693 24.62 -40.24 20.16
N ILE A 694 25.67 -39.78 19.54
CA ILE A 694 25.67 -39.46 18.12
C ILE A 694 26.97 -39.97 17.51
N ASP A 695 26.85 -40.70 16.37
CA ASP A 695 27.98 -41.19 15.61
C ASP A 695 28.15 -40.26 14.42
N ILE A 696 29.19 -39.41 14.42
CA ILE A 696 29.48 -38.40 13.38
C ILE A 696 30.60 -38.96 12.50
N PRO A 697 30.34 -39.17 11.21
CA PRO A 697 31.33 -39.79 10.29
C PRO A 697 32.51 -38.86 9.96
N GLN A 698 33.66 -39.45 9.57
CA GLN A 698 34.85 -38.69 9.20
C GLN A 698 34.68 -37.81 7.96
N THR A 699 33.65 -38.02 7.19
CA THR A 699 33.31 -37.18 6.02
C THR A 699 32.75 -35.82 6.36
N VAL A 700 32.33 -35.57 7.61
CA VAL A 700 31.79 -34.29 8.05
C VAL A 700 32.89 -33.23 8.11
N ILE A 701 32.76 -32.19 7.25
CA ILE A 701 33.70 -31.06 7.14
C ILE A 701 33.15 -29.74 7.68
N PHE A 702 31.84 -29.67 7.95
CA PHE A 702 31.19 -28.46 8.48
C PHE A 702 30.16 -28.83 9.57
N VAL A 703 30.27 -28.14 10.70
CA VAL A 703 29.27 -28.19 11.79
C VAL A 703 28.95 -26.77 12.23
N GLY A 704 27.70 -26.37 12.06
CA GLY A 704 27.20 -25.04 12.31
C GLY A 704 27.19 -24.61 13.78
N GLU A 705 26.84 -23.35 14.02
CA GLU A 705 26.76 -22.81 15.37
C GLU A 705 25.62 -23.48 16.15
N GLY A 706 25.91 -23.85 17.40
CA GLY A 706 24.89 -24.43 18.28
C GLY A 706 24.29 -25.76 17.82
N ALA A 707 24.84 -26.44 16.81
CA ALA A 707 24.27 -27.65 16.22
C ALA A 707 23.82 -28.71 17.25
N PHE A 708 24.49 -28.80 18.40
CA PHE A 708 24.18 -29.75 19.47
C PHE A 708 23.88 -29.07 20.80
N THR A 709 23.59 -27.77 20.82
CA THR A 709 23.31 -27.03 22.07
C THR A 709 22.13 -27.64 22.81
N GLY A 710 22.27 -27.87 24.12
CA GLY A 710 21.20 -28.44 24.94
C GLY A 710 21.09 -29.97 24.91
N THR A 711 21.90 -30.70 24.11
CA THR A 711 21.92 -32.15 24.11
C THR A 711 22.63 -32.72 25.34
N GLN A 712 22.22 -33.93 25.76
CA GLN A 712 22.93 -34.67 26.85
C GLN A 712 24.31 -35.07 26.38
N TRP A 713 24.50 -35.41 25.10
CA TRP A 713 25.79 -35.75 24.52
C TRP A 713 26.82 -34.65 24.71
N LEU A 714 26.48 -33.39 24.34
CA LEU A 714 27.37 -32.25 24.51
C LEU A 714 27.68 -31.95 25.99
N ARG A 715 26.66 -32.03 26.87
CA ARG A 715 26.81 -31.78 28.31
C ARG A 715 27.68 -32.81 29.01
N SER A 716 27.70 -34.07 28.54
CA SER A 716 28.50 -35.15 29.12
C SER A 716 29.94 -35.19 28.63
N ASN A 717 30.29 -34.39 27.64
CA ASN A 717 31.68 -34.26 27.19
C ASN A 717 32.52 -33.61 28.29
N LYS A 718 33.69 -34.23 28.56
CA LYS A 718 34.66 -33.77 29.57
C LYS A 718 35.98 -33.31 28.96
N ASP A 719 36.13 -33.45 27.67
CA ASP A 719 37.34 -33.04 26.96
C ASP A 719 37.39 -31.53 26.81
N ASP A 720 38.57 -30.92 26.98
CA ASP A 720 38.74 -29.48 26.75
C ASP A 720 38.41 -29.10 25.29
N PHE A 721 38.77 -29.94 24.34
CA PHE A 721 38.48 -29.78 22.93
C PHE A 721 37.59 -30.91 22.43
N LEU A 722 36.36 -30.61 22.05
CA LEU A 722 35.47 -31.54 21.35
C LEU A 722 35.66 -31.42 19.85
N VAL A 723 36.28 -32.41 19.21
CA VAL A 723 36.57 -32.44 17.77
C VAL A 723 35.85 -33.63 17.16
N VAL A 724 35.17 -33.42 16.05
CA VAL A 724 34.41 -34.45 15.33
C VAL A 724 34.68 -34.40 13.83
N GLY A 725 34.22 -35.41 13.09
CA GLY A 725 34.31 -35.48 11.66
C GLY A 725 35.78 -35.37 11.18
N ASP A 726 35.97 -34.62 10.05
CA ASP A 726 37.33 -34.34 9.56
C ASP A 726 37.95 -33.15 10.31
N GLY A 727 38.16 -33.32 11.63
CA GLY A 727 38.83 -32.30 12.45
C GLY A 727 38.05 -31.02 12.72
N VAL A 728 36.72 -31.08 12.77
CA VAL A 728 35.87 -29.89 13.04
C VAL A 728 35.78 -29.68 14.56
N LEU A 729 36.21 -28.51 15.07
CA LEU A 729 36.10 -28.12 16.46
C LEU A 729 34.65 -27.74 16.79
N ILE A 730 33.99 -28.50 17.65
CA ILE A 730 32.60 -28.23 18.12
C ILE A 730 32.59 -27.28 19.31
N GLN A 731 33.48 -27.52 20.28
CA GLN A 731 33.49 -26.80 21.56
C GLN A 731 34.89 -26.80 22.19
N TYR A 732 35.20 -25.72 22.87
CA TYR A 732 36.28 -25.64 23.83
C TYR A 732 35.74 -25.28 25.21
N THR A 733 36.04 -26.08 26.23
CA THR A 733 35.56 -25.89 27.60
C THR A 733 36.69 -25.62 28.61
N GLY A 734 37.94 -25.62 28.17
CA GLY A 734 39.13 -25.39 29.00
C GLY A 734 39.17 -23.96 29.58
N ASN A 735 40.01 -23.78 30.61
CA ASN A 735 40.19 -22.50 31.31
C ASN A 735 41.59 -21.87 31.09
N ALA A 736 42.35 -22.37 30.12
CA ALA A 736 43.73 -21.90 29.88
C ALA A 736 43.71 -20.44 29.34
N THR A 737 44.65 -19.63 29.83
CA THR A 737 44.90 -18.29 29.32
C THR A 737 45.74 -18.33 28.04
N ASN A 738 46.52 -19.38 27.85
CA ASN A 738 47.28 -19.69 26.63
C ASN A 738 46.71 -20.98 26.06
N ILE A 739 45.83 -20.86 25.05
CA ILE A 739 45.12 -21.99 24.47
C ILE A 739 46.01 -22.60 23.38
N ILE A 740 46.27 -23.91 23.45
CA ILE A 740 47.00 -24.64 22.42
C ILE A 740 46.00 -25.58 21.73
N ILE A 741 45.67 -25.26 20.48
CA ILE A 741 44.76 -26.08 19.67
C ILE A 741 45.48 -27.38 19.27
N PRO A 742 44.88 -28.57 19.49
CA PRO A 742 45.51 -29.84 19.14
C PRO A 742 45.60 -30.04 17.60
N SER A 743 46.61 -30.77 17.15
CA SER A 743 46.86 -31.07 15.72
C SER A 743 45.76 -31.91 15.05
N THR A 744 44.83 -32.45 15.82
CA THR A 744 43.62 -33.11 15.30
C THR A 744 42.57 -32.13 14.76
N VAL A 745 42.67 -30.81 15.09
CA VAL A 745 41.78 -29.80 14.57
C VAL A 745 42.25 -29.35 13.18
N LYS A 746 41.38 -29.46 12.22
CA LYS A 746 41.53 -28.91 10.87
C LYS A 746 40.64 -27.70 10.60
N ARG A 747 39.50 -27.63 11.27
CA ARG A 747 38.49 -26.56 11.03
C ARG A 747 37.99 -25.99 12.35
N ILE A 748 38.02 -24.67 12.44
CA ILE A 748 37.49 -23.88 13.59
C ILE A 748 36.33 -23.04 13.03
N PRO A 749 35.08 -23.44 13.23
CA PRO A 749 33.93 -22.66 12.80
C PRO A 749 33.77 -21.32 13.55
N ASP A 750 32.84 -20.49 13.09
CA ASP A 750 32.50 -19.22 13.69
C ASP A 750 32.11 -19.35 15.16
N PHE A 751 32.38 -18.34 15.98
CA PHE A 751 31.95 -18.20 17.38
C PHE A 751 32.40 -19.29 18.35
N ARG A 752 33.29 -20.22 17.99
CA ARG A 752 33.69 -21.39 18.82
C ARG A 752 34.30 -21.01 20.16
N PHE A 753 34.86 -19.82 20.25
CA PHE A 753 35.46 -19.30 21.48
C PHE A 753 34.68 -18.15 22.10
N ALA A 754 33.46 -17.85 21.64
CA ALA A 754 32.70 -16.68 22.06
C ALA A 754 32.29 -16.71 23.54
N SER A 755 31.98 -17.90 24.06
CA SER A 755 31.42 -18.10 25.42
C SER A 755 32.48 -18.49 26.46
N LEU A 756 33.77 -18.21 26.26
CA LEU A 756 34.84 -18.51 27.21
C LEU A 756 34.63 -17.78 28.54
N LYS A 757 34.79 -18.48 29.63
CA LYS A 757 34.76 -17.94 31.01
C LYS A 757 36.04 -17.16 31.34
N THR A 758 37.20 -17.67 30.86
CA THR A 758 38.52 -17.05 31.04
C THR A 758 38.96 -16.33 29.81
N GLU A 759 39.48 -15.11 29.92
CA GLU A 759 39.98 -14.35 28.78
C GLU A 759 41.36 -14.94 28.40
N PRO A 760 41.50 -15.48 27.17
CA PRO A 760 42.78 -15.93 26.68
C PRO A 760 43.69 -14.75 26.35
N THR A 761 44.99 -14.91 26.56
CA THR A 761 46.04 -13.98 26.15
C THR A 761 46.65 -14.39 24.82
N SER A 762 46.70 -15.69 24.55
CA SER A 762 47.16 -16.23 23.28
C SER A 762 46.43 -17.49 22.87
N ILE A 763 46.39 -17.74 21.58
CA ILE A 763 45.90 -18.98 20.98
C ILE A 763 46.96 -19.49 19.99
N THR A 764 47.51 -20.69 20.28
CA THR A 764 48.46 -21.38 19.39
C THR A 764 47.65 -22.27 18.42
N ILE A 765 47.81 -22.03 17.12
CA ILE A 765 47.09 -22.72 16.06
C ILE A 765 48.08 -23.58 15.27
N PRO A 766 47.88 -24.91 15.23
CA PRO A 766 48.78 -25.81 14.53
C PRO A 766 48.62 -25.66 13.00
N GLU A 767 49.62 -26.11 12.26
CA GLU A 767 49.63 -26.10 10.76
C GLU A 767 48.52 -26.96 10.17
N SER A 768 47.97 -27.93 10.89
CA SER A 768 46.85 -28.76 10.47
C SER A 768 45.56 -28.00 10.24
N VAL A 769 45.40 -26.74 10.75
CA VAL A 769 44.19 -25.95 10.59
C VAL A 769 44.12 -25.34 9.21
N GLU A 770 43.16 -25.80 8.44
CA GLU A 770 42.90 -25.45 7.05
C GLU A 770 41.81 -24.37 6.92
N TYR A 771 40.99 -24.17 7.98
CA TYR A 771 39.88 -23.19 7.98
C TYR A 771 39.63 -22.61 9.39
N ILE A 772 39.45 -21.30 9.44
CA ILE A 772 39.02 -20.56 10.66
C ILE A 772 37.89 -19.64 10.26
N GLY A 773 36.76 -19.76 10.90
CA GLY A 773 35.57 -18.95 10.68
C GLY A 773 35.77 -17.48 11.02
N LYS A 774 35.03 -16.61 10.35
CA LYS A 774 35.25 -15.17 10.35
C LYS A 774 35.24 -14.51 11.75
N GLN A 775 34.49 -15.05 12.69
CA GLN A 775 34.36 -14.54 14.07
C GLN A 775 34.66 -15.61 15.11
N ALA A 776 35.60 -16.53 14.81
CA ALA A 776 35.89 -17.69 15.65
C ALA A 776 36.30 -17.30 17.07
N PHE A 777 37.04 -16.20 17.27
CA PHE A 777 37.65 -15.80 18.56
C PHE A 777 37.04 -14.55 19.20
N VAL A 778 35.87 -14.12 18.79
CA VAL A 778 35.15 -13.01 19.43
C VAL A 778 34.67 -13.32 20.86
N LYS A 779 34.26 -12.30 21.58
CA LYS A 779 33.65 -12.43 22.93
C LYS A 779 32.16 -12.12 22.84
N LEU A 780 31.33 -12.99 23.40
CA LEU A 780 29.92 -12.72 23.64
C LEU A 780 29.78 -11.71 24.77
N VAL A 781 29.10 -10.60 24.55
CA VAL A 781 28.82 -9.55 25.52
C VAL A 781 27.30 -9.39 25.62
N SER A 782 26.79 -9.60 26.84
CA SER A 782 25.38 -9.31 27.13
C SER A 782 25.28 -7.92 27.75
N SER A 783 24.37 -7.11 27.24
CA SER A 783 24.03 -5.81 27.78
C SER A 783 22.52 -5.66 27.87
N THR A 784 22.07 -4.79 28.77
CA THR A 784 20.65 -4.46 28.89
C THR A 784 20.47 -3.06 28.27
N ASP A 785 19.51 -2.92 27.36
CA ASP A 785 19.21 -1.62 26.76
C ASP A 785 18.51 -0.68 27.77
N SER A 786 18.29 0.59 27.39
CA SER A 786 17.63 1.60 28.22
C SER A 786 16.17 1.26 28.55
N SER A 787 15.58 0.26 27.88
CA SER A 787 14.21 -0.22 28.07
C SER A 787 14.16 -1.50 28.93
N GLY A 788 15.31 -2.01 29.39
CA GLY A 788 15.39 -3.23 30.21
C GLY A 788 15.47 -4.53 29.42
N ASN A 789 15.56 -4.49 28.09
CA ASN A 789 15.69 -5.68 27.27
C ASN A 789 17.14 -6.16 27.21
N ALA A 790 17.36 -7.47 27.39
CA ALA A 790 18.67 -8.06 27.22
C ALA A 790 19.08 -8.11 25.74
N THR A 791 20.22 -7.50 25.43
CA THR A 791 20.83 -7.54 24.11
C THR A 791 22.16 -8.29 24.18
N THR A 792 22.45 -9.09 23.16
CA THR A 792 23.73 -9.77 23.00
C THR A 792 24.46 -9.21 21.79
N SER A 793 25.75 -8.98 21.94
CA SER A 793 26.63 -8.55 20.85
C SER A 793 27.97 -9.25 20.93
N TYR A 794 28.67 -9.31 19.79
CA TYR A 794 30.01 -9.90 19.73
C TYR A 794 31.03 -8.77 19.68
N LYS A 795 32.10 -8.89 20.47
CA LYS A 795 33.24 -7.97 20.45
C LYS A 795 34.52 -8.72 20.14
N GLN A 796 35.42 -8.11 19.41
CA GLN A 796 36.74 -8.65 19.15
C GLN A 796 37.53 -8.77 20.49
N ARG A 797 38.28 -9.88 20.63
CA ARG A 797 39.20 -10.07 21.76
C ARG A 797 40.58 -9.51 21.45
N TYR A 798 41.26 -9.03 22.41
CA TYR A 798 42.67 -8.63 22.31
C TYR A 798 43.54 -9.82 22.63
N ILE A 799 43.73 -10.73 21.66
CA ILE A 799 44.55 -11.97 21.83
C ILE A 799 45.68 -11.98 20.81
N LYS A 800 46.70 -12.72 21.12
CA LYS A 800 47.81 -13.02 20.22
C LYS A 800 47.54 -14.38 19.52
N ILE A 801 47.58 -14.46 18.23
CA ILE A 801 47.55 -15.70 17.46
C ILE A 801 49.00 -16.15 17.24
N ILE A 802 49.32 -17.38 17.64
CA ILE A 802 50.63 -18.00 17.50
C ILE A 802 50.49 -19.13 16.48
N GLY A 803 51.31 -19.18 15.45
CA GLY A 803 51.20 -20.21 14.40
C GLY A 803 52.43 -20.30 13.49
N VAL A 804 52.41 -21.26 12.57
CA VAL A 804 53.46 -21.42 11.57
C VAL A 804 53.36 -20.29 10.53
N LYS A 805 54.49 -19.73 10.13
CA LYS A 805 54.53 -18.70 9.08
C LYS A 805 54.06 -19.29 7.76
N GLY A 806 53.23 -18.55 7.03
CA GLY A 806 52.59 -18.98 5.79
C GLY A 806 51.34 -19.84 5.97
N SER A 807 50.99 -20.21 7.21
CA SER A 807 49.78 -21.00 7.53
C SER A 807 48.50 -20.19 7.45
N TYR A 808 47.36 -20.88 7.53
CA TYR A 808 46.04 -20.26 7.59
C TYR A 808 45.90 -19.37 8.84
N ALA A 809 46.57 -19.69 9.93
CA ALA A 809 46.58 -18.90 11.19
C ALA A 809 47.16 -17.50 10.97
N GLU A 810 48.27 -17.35 10.22
CA GLU A 810 48.85 -16.05 9.86
C GLU A 810 47.89 -15.25 8.98
N THR A 811 47.30 -15.89 7.96
CA THR A 811 46.34 -15.27 7.04
C THR A 811 45.12 -14.75 7.81
N TYR A 812 44.55 -15.58 8.68
CA TYR A 812 43.40 -15.21 9.51
C TYR A 812 43.72 -14.06 10.47
N ALA A 813 44.85 -14.14 11.19
CA ALA A 813 45.26 -13.08 12.11
C ALA A 813 45.38 -11.72 11.41
N ARG A 814 45.98 -11.71 10.23
CA ARG A 814 46.10 -10.50 9.40
C ARG A 814 44.75 -9.95 8.94
N TYR A 815 43.85 -10.85 8.51
CA TYR A 815 42.52 -10.45 7.95
C TYR A 815 41.56 -9.92 9.04
N GLU A 816 41.62 -10.52 10.23
CA GLU A 816 40.75 -10.18 11.37
C GLU A 816 41.47 -9.20 12.36
N TYR A 817 42.64 -8.64 11.99
CA TYR A 817 43.38 -7.65 12.76
C TYR A 817 43.85 -8.15 14.15
N TYR A 818 44.21 -9.42 14.27
CA TYR A 818 44.89 -10.00 15.46
C TYR A 818 46.42 -9.85 15.36
N THR A 819 47.10 -9.75 16.52
CA THR A 819 48.57 -9.82 16.56
C THR A 819 48.99 -11.26 16.26
N PHE A 820 49.85 -11.41 15.26
CA PHE A 820 50.43 -12.72 14.90
C PHE A 820 51.88 -12.86 15.45
N GLU A 821 52.20 -14.01 15.98
CA GLU A 821 53.56 -14.41 16.41
C GLU A 821 53.91 -15.76 15.77
N GLU A 822 55.09 -15.84 15.15
CA GLU A 822 55.58 -17.07 14.56
C GLU A 822 55.92 -18.14 15.62
N LEU A 823 55.37 -19.33 15.46
CA LEU A 823 55.71 -20.49 16.32
C LEU A 823 57.19 -20.89 16.01
N LYS A 824 58.02 -20.80 17.06
CA LYS A 824 59.46 -21.13 16.96
C LYS A 824 59.72 -22.65 17.10
#